data_9d430c7b6b2eda2f748bd45b9b0e41e5
#
_entry.id   9d430c7b6b2eda2f748bd45b9b0e41e5
#
_cell.length_a   1.000
_cell.length_b   1.000
_cell.length_c   1.000
_cell.angle_alpha   90.00
_cell.angle_beta   90.00
_cell.angle_gamma   90.00
#
_symmetry.space_group_name_H-M   'P 1'
#
loop_
_entity.id
_entity.type
_entity.pdbx_description
1 polymer ?
#
loop_
_entity_poly.entity_id
_entity_poly.type
_entity_poly.pdbx_seq_one_letter_code
_entity_poly.pdbx_strand_id
1 'polypeptide(L)'
;MQPTSPDKFTEKAWEAIVNTQEITRQAKQQQIETEHLMKALLEQEGLAVSIFNRAGVNVQRVRDFTDGYIAKQPKVSGGGSSVYLGRSLDTLLDRAEAARKELGDDFISVEHVLLAYPKDDRFGRALFQDIRLDEAKLKQTVEQVRGSQKVTDQNPEGKYEALEKYGRDLTESAKQGKLDPVIGRDDEIRRTIQILSRRTKNNPVLIGEPGVGKTAIAEGLAQRIVKGDVPESLKDRRLIALDMGALIAGAKYRGEFEERLKAVLKEVTDSNGQIILFIDEIHTVVGAGATQGAMDAGNLLKPMLARGELRCIGATTLDEYRKYIEKDAALERRFQQVYVDQPSVEDTVSILRGLRERYENHHGVKISDSALVAAAMLSNRYISDRFLPDKAIDLVDEAAAKLKMEITSKPEELDEVDRKILQLEMEKLSLQKETDTASRDRLERLEKELADLKETQTALNAQWDAEKGIIQDIQRIKQEIEKVNIEIQQAEREYDLNRAAELKYGKLASLQKELTNAETRLAQTQTSGKSLLREEVTESDIAEIISKWTGIPVSKLVESEMQKLLHLEDELHRRVIGQDEAVTAVADAIQRSRAGLSDPNRPIASFIFLGPTGVGKTELAKALASYLFDSEEAMVRIDMSEYMEKHAVSRLIGAPPGYVGYDEGGQLTEAIRRRPYAVVLFDEIEKAHPDVFNVMLQILDDGRVTDSQGRTVDFKNTIIIMTSNIGSQYILDVAGDNSRYDEMRGRVIEAMRSHFRPEFLNRVDEFIIFHSLQKSELRNIVRLQVARLEQRLEDRKMALRLSDAALDFLAEVGYDPVYGARPLKRAIQRELETAIAKAILRGEFTDGDTIYVDVENERLAFKRLSAELTTV
;
A
#
# COMPACT_ATOMS: atom_id res chain seq x y z
N MET A 1 46.89 38.39 -1.10
CA MET A 1 47.60 37.26 -0.47
C MET A 1 46.54 36.35 0.06
N GLN A 2 46.53 35.08 -0.33
CA GLN A 2 45.67 34.07 0.31
C GLN A 2 46.29 33.80 1.69
N PRO A 3 45.49 33.61 2.75
CA PRO A 3 46.01 33.18 4.02
C PRO A 3 46.63 31.80 3.85
N THR A 4 47.77 31.60 4.47
CA THR A 4 48.52 30.35 4.65
C THR A 4 47.81 29.05 4.25
N SER A 5 48.47 28.27 3.45
CA SER A 5 48.17 26.91 2.90
C SER A 5 46.80 26.31 3.27
N PRO A 6 45.92 26.08 2.30
CA PRO A 6 44.60 25.38 2.51
C PRO A 6 44.74 24.10 3.33
N ASP A 7 45.91 23.46 3.22
CA ASP A 7 46.21 22.15 3.83
C ASP A 7 46.19 22.14 5.38
N LYS A 8 46.14 23.32 6.03
CA LYS A 8 46.10 23.45 7.50
C LYS A 8 44.69 23.52 8.06
N PHE A 9 43.70 23.70 7.21
CA PHE A 9 42.31 23.89 7.62
C PHE A 9 41.46 22.70 7.27
N THR A 10 40.37 22.51 8.01
CA THR A 10 39.31 21.62 7.60
C THR A 10 38.55 22.21 6.40
N GLU A 11 37.87 21.34 5.61
CA GLU A 11 37.13 21.78 4.44
C GLU A 11 36.11 22.88 4.78
N LYS A 12 35.37 22.77 5.89
CA LYS A 12 34.36 23.72 6.32
C LYS A 12 34.98 25.04 6.81
N ALA A 13 36.04 24.97 7.58
CA ALA A 13 36.75 26.17 8.02
C ALA A 13 37.34 26.93 6.82
N TRP A 14 37.92 26.22 5.85
CA TRP A 14 38.43 26.83 4.63
C TRP A 14 37.33 27.41 3.74
N GLU A 15 36.22 26.68 3.55
CA GLU A 15 35.05 27.20 2.83
C GLU A 15 34.50 28.49 3.44
N ALA A 16 34.41 28.57 4.78
CA ALA A 16 34.05 29.81 5.46
C ALA A 16 35.02 30.97 5.19
N ILE A 17 36.31 30.69 5.21
CA ILE A 17 37.34 31.70 4.90
C ILE A 17 37.22 32.18 3.45
N VAL A 18 36.99 31.31 2.50
CA VAL A 18 36.81 31.67 1.08
C VAL A 18 35.55 32.51 0.90
N ASN A 19 34.44 32.15 1.54
CA ASN A 19 33.16 32.85 1.44
C ASN A 19 33.23 34.28 2.03
N THR A 20 34.17 34.55 2.92
CA THR A 20 34.37 35.92 3.43
C THR A 20 34.66 36.94 2.33
N GLN A 21 35.29 36.54 1.23
CA GLN A 21 35.56 37.42 0.10
C GLN A 21 34.27 37.91 -0.57
N GLU A 22 33.36 37.01 -0.77
CA GLU A 22 32.03 37.31 -1.37
C GLU A 22 31.21 38.22 -0.45
N ILE A 23 31.16 37.89 0.84
CA ILE A 23 30.44 38.67 1.87
C ILE A 23 31.01 40.10 1.93
N THR A 24 32.35 40.24 1.90
CA THR A 24 33.01 41.54 1.94
C THR A 24 32.70 42.39 0.70
N ARG A 25 32.65 41.74 -0.50
CA ARG A 25 32.24 42.43 -1.75
C ARG A 25 30.81 42.88 -1.70
N GLN A 26 29.91 42.01 -1.24
CA GLN A 26 28.49 42.35 -1.09
C GLN A 26 28.27 43.51 -0.12
N ALA A 27 29.02 43.56 0.97
CA ALA A 27 29.04 44.64 1.93
C ALA A 27 29.70 45.95 1.39
N LYS A 28 30.31 45.90 0.19
CA LYS A 28 31.08 47.03 -0.43
C LYS A 28 32.26 47.50 0.42
N GLN A 29 32.99 46.56 1.00
CA GLN A 29 34.15 46.81 1.84
C GLN A 29 35.42 46.25 1.16
N GLN A 30 36.61 46.74 1.54
CA GLN A 30 37.89 46.34 0.95
C GLN A 30 38.70 45.40 1.84
N GLN A 31 38.47 45.41 3.15
CA GLN A 31 39.18 44.57 4.11
C GLN A 31 38.28 43.43 4.57
N ILE A 32 38.80 42.21 4.45
CA ILE A 32 38.19 41.01 5.03
C ILE A 32 38.58 40.98 6.50
N GLU A 33 37.59 41.12 7.39
CA GLU A 33 37.80 41.18 8.81
C GLU A 33 36.99 40.12 9.57
N THR A 34 37.16 40.07 10.89
CA THR A 34 36.60 39.02 11.75
C THR A 34 35.06 38.92 11.69
N GLU A 35 34.34 40.02 11.51
CA GLU A 35 32.90 40.06 11.33
C GLU A 35 32.43 39.33 10.07
N HIS A 36 33.19 39.36 8.97
CA HIS A 36 32.84 38.67 7.74
C HIS A 36 33.01 37.16 7.89
N LEU A 37 34.02 36.69 8.63
CA LEU A 37 34.19 35.28 8.91
C LEU A 37 33.09 34.76 9.84
N MET A 38 32.66 35.51 10.85
CA MET A 38 31.55 35.12 11.67
C MET A 38 30.25 34.96 10.83
N LYS A 39 30.01 35.90 9.92
CA LYS A 39 28.87 35.79 9.01
C LYS A 39 28.94 34.56 8.13
N ALA A 40 30.10 34.28 7.53
CA ALA A 40 30.33 33.07 6.73
C ALA A 40 30.09 31.81 7.53
N LEU A 41 30.53 31.70 8.78
CA LEU A 41 30.33 30.59 9.67
C LEU A 41 28.84 30.37 10.04
N LEU A 42 28.07 31.46 10.18
CA LEU A 42 26.66 31.40 10.49
C LEU A 42 25.81 31.05 9.25
N GLU A 43 26.26 31.40 8.04
CA GLU A 43 25.56 31.05 6.78
C GLU A 43 25.77 29.58 6.38
N GLN A 44 26.80 28.92 6.88
CA GLN A 44 27.00 27.49 6.63
C GLN A 44 26.04 26.60 7.35
N GLU A 45 25.17 27.08 8.27
CA GLU A 45 24.23 26.27 9.08
C GLU A 45 24.86 25.00 9.70
N GLY A 46 26.12 25.04 10.01
CA GLY A 46 26.94 23.93 10.49
C GLY A 46 27.31 24.02 11.96
N LEU A 47 28.52 23.55 12.26
CA LEU A 47 29.08 23.41 13.62
C LEU A 47 29.02 24.71 14.46
N ALA A 48 29.21 25.87 13.85
CA ALA A 48 29.13 27.16 14.57
C ALA A 48 27.74 27.42 15.13
N VAL A 49 26.70 27.15 14.34
CA VAL A 49 25.29 27.31 14.74
C VAL A 49 24.96 26.31 15.87
N SER A 50 25.39 25.07 15.75
CA SER A 50 25.20 24.01 16.77
C SER A 50 25.84 24.39 18.10
N ILE A 51 27.09 24.90 18.10
CA ILE A 51 27.79 25.37 19.31
C ILE A 51 27.01 26.49 19.99
N PHE A 52 26.55 27.52 19.26
CA PHE A 52 25.77 28.65 19.84
C PHE A 52 24.43 28.17 20.43
N ASN A 53 23.71 27.31 19.72
CA ASN A 53 22.45 26.76 20.21
C ASN A 53 22.67 25.97 21.52
N ARG A 54 23.67 25.11 21.59
CA ARG A 54 24.01 24.34 22.77
C ARG A 54 24.52 25.21 23.94
N ALA A 55 25.16 26.28 23.64
CA ALA A 55 25.53 27.30 24.66
C ALA A 55 24.32 28.07 25.23
N GLY A 56 23.11 27.83 24.65
CA GLY A 56 21.87 28.52 25.02
C GLY A 56 21.76 29.93 24.44
N VAL A 57 22.50 30.21 23.36
CA VAL A 57 22.50 31.52 22.69
C VAL A 57 21.55 31.50 21.51
N ASN A 58 20.71 32.54 21.42
CA ASN A 58 19.84 32.71 20.25
C ASN A 58 20.68 33.09 19.02
N VAL A 59 20.83 32.18 18.06
CA VAL A 59 21.61 32.37 16.84
C VAL A 59 21.14 33.55 16.01
N GLN A 60 19.84 33.85 16.00
CA GLN A 60 19.33 35.02 15.30
C GLN A 60 19.92 36.33 15.89
N ARG A 61 20.09 36.43 17.21
CA ARG A 61 20.75 37.57 17.86
C ARG A 61 22.20 37.71 17.43
N VAL A 62 22.93 36.58 17.25
CA VAL A 62 24.31 36.58 16.74
C VAL A 62 24.36 37.12 15.31
N ARG A 63 23.41 36.67 14.46
CA ARG A 63 23.26 37.14 13.08
C ARG A 63 22.97 38.65 13.04
N ASP A 64 21.96 39.12 13.80
CA ASP A 64 21.54 40.53 13.82
C ASP A 64 22.67 41.43 14.29
N PHE A 65 23.44 41.01 15.33
CA PHE A 65 24.58 41.77 15.83
C PHE A 65 25.67 41.83 14.75
N THR A 66 26.00 40.71 14.09
CA THR A 66 27.02 40.59 13.06
C THR A 66 26.68 41.49 11.86
N ASP A 67 25.45 41.38 11.35
CA ASP A 67 24.97 42.18 10.22
C ASP A 67 24.92 43.69 10.57
N GLY A 68 24.47 44.03 11.78
CA GLY A 68 24.48 45.38 12.28
C GLY A 68 25.89 45.99 12.43
N TYR A 69 26.89 45.16 12.80
CA TYR A 69 28.27 45.56 12.89
C TYR A 69 28.88 45.78 11.51
N ILE A 70 28.67 44.87 10.55
CA ILE A 70 29.11 44.99 9.15
C ILE A 70 28.51 46.24 8.50
N ALA A 71 27.21 46.50 8.74
CA ALA A 71 26.53 47.64 8.15
C ALA A 71 27.11 49.00 8.60
N LYS A 72 27.69 49.10 9.82
CA LYS A 72 28.34 50.30 10.40
C LYS A 72 29.74 50.56 9.90
N GLN A 73 30.41 49.56 9.27
CA GLN A 73 31.76 49.73 8.77
C GLN A 73 31.81 50.59 7.50
N PRO A 74 32.97 51.27 7.23
CA PRO A 74 33.09 52.11 6.04
C PRO A 74 32.87 51.35 4.73
N LYS A 75 32.05 51.96 3.85
CA LYS A 75 31.79 51.40 2.49
C LYS A 75 32.57 52.18 1.45
N VAL A 76 33.09 51.51 0.47
CA VAL A 76 33.85 52.09 -0.64
C VAL A 76 32.94 52.30 -1.85
N SER A 77 32.87 53.52 -2.35
CA SER A 77 32.12 53.91 -3.56
C SER A 77 33.14 54.01 -4.73
N GLY A 78 33.26 53.00 -5.58
CA GLY A 78 34.11 53.09 -6.78
C GLY A 78 34.51 51.71 -7.29
N GLY A 79 34.36 51.46 -8.60
CA GLY A 79 34.55 50.17 -9.23
C GLY A 79 35.96 49.63 -9.19
N GLY A 80 36.13 48.33 -8.97
CA GLY A 80 37.36 47.59 -9.12
C GLY A 80 38.15 47.41 -7.83
N SER A 81 37.50 47.00 -6.74
CA SER A 81 38.21 46.77 -5.47
C SER A 81 38.76 45.36 -5.35
N SER A 82 40.08 45.19 -5.45
CA SER A 82 40.77 44.04 -4.90
C SER A 82 40.53 44.01 -3.38
N VAL A 83 39.88 42.92 -2.89
CA VAL A 83 39.68 42.70 -1.46
C VAL A 83 40.98 42.13 -0.88
N TYR A 84 41.41 42.60 0.29
CA TYR A 84 42.63 42.12 0.97
C TYR A 84 42.34 41.75 2.42
N LEU A 85 43.20 40.86 2.96
CA LEU A 85 43.06 40.37 4.32
C LEU A 85 43.33 41.49 5.33
N GLY A 86 42.39 41.66 6.28
CA GLY A 86 42.55 42.60 7.37
C GLY A 86 43.43 42.06 8.50
N ARG A 87 44.05 42.93 9.24
CA ARG A 87 44.95 42.58 10.33
C ARG A 87 44.29 41.85 11.48
N SER A 88 43.01 42.14 11.77
CA SER A 88 42.27 41.52 12.86
C SER A 88 41.96 40.07 12.51
N LEU A 89 41.59 39.77 11.26
CA LEU A 89 41.34 38.43 10.81
C LEU A 89 42.61 37.58 10.81
N ASP A 90 43.74 38.13 10.36
CA ASP A 90 45.05 37.45 10.42
C ASP A 90 45.43 37.08 11.86
N THR A 91 45.27 38.00 12.81
CA THR A 91 45.51 37.76 14.25
C THR A 91 44.51 36.70 14.81
N LEU A 92 43.26 36.69 14.35
CA LEU A 92 42.25 35.68 14.75
C LEU A 92 42.67 34.27 14.31
N LEU A 93 43.15 34.13 13.06
CA LEU A 93 43.61 32.85 12.52
C LEU A 93 44.87 32.36 13.25
N ASP A 94 45.80 33.24 13.65
CA ASP A 94 46.94 32.87 14.49
C ASP A 94 46.48 32.34 15.87
N ARG A 95 45.46 32.95 16.46
CA ARG A 95 44.86 32.47 17.72
C ARG A 95 44.12 31.14 17.53
N ALA A 96 43.48 30.91 16.40
CA ALA A 96 42.86 29.63 16.08
C ALA A 96 43.94 28.53 15.93
N GLU A 97 45.07 28.84 15.33
CA GLU A 97 46.24 27.93 15.28
C GLU A 97 46.77 27.61 16.68
N ALA A 98 46.80 28.59 17.60
CA ALA A 98 47.20 28.37 19.00
C ALA A 98 46.16 27.45 19.72
N ALA A 99 44.88 27.66 19.51
CA ALA A 99 43.82 26.82 20.07
C ALA A 99 43.89 25.37 19.52
N ARG A 100 44.19 25.18 18.23
CA ARG A 100 44.47 23.89 17.63
C ARG A 100 45.60 23.12 18.35
N LYS A 101 46.72 23.81 18.60
CA LYS A 101 47.88 23.23 19.31
C LYS A 101 47.56 22.86 20.75
N GLU A 102 46.75 23.69 21.44
CA GLU A 102 46.31 23.44 22.82
C GLU A 102 45.46 22.18 22.91
N LEU A 103 44.57 21.96 21.93
CA LEU A 103 43.68 20.80 21.87
C LEU A 103 44.39 19.54 21.27
N GLY A 104 45.61 19.69 20.70
CA GLY A 104 46.41 18.60 20.16
C GLY A 104 45.85 18.04 18.84
N ASP A 105 45.33 18.90 17.99
CA ASP A 105 44.73 18.58 16.71
C ASP A 105 45.65 18.84 15.53
N ASP A 106 45.40 18.15 14.38
CA ASP A 106 46.23 18.27 13.19
C ASP A 106 45.76 19.39 12.25
N PHE A 107 44.48 19.73 12.24
CA PHE A 107 43.89 20.76 11.38
C PHE A 107 43.16 21.82 12.19
N ILE A 108 43.09 23.04 11.64
CA ILE A 108 42.29 24.13 12.19
C ILE A 108 40.83 23.97 11.70
N SER A 109 39.90 23.71 12.61
CA SER A 109 38.47 23.54 12.36
C SER A 109 37.67 24.75 12.82
N VAL A 110 36.38 24.73 12.55
CA VAL A 110 35.43 25.79 12.90
C VAL A 110 35.44 26.12 14.40
N GLU A 111 35.51 25.10 15.27
CA GLU A 111 35.58 25.29 16.72
C GLU A 111 36.83 26.03 17.19
N HIS A 112 38.00 25.81 16.55
CA HIS A 112 39.21 26.53 16.89
C HIS A 112 39.08 28.02 16.55
N VAL A 113 38.44 28.31 15.42
CA VAL A 113 38.13 29.69 15.01
C VAL A 113 37.18 30.31 16.02
N LEU A 114 36.11 29.63 16.46
CA LEU A 114 35.16 30.14 17.46
C LEU A 114 35.87 30.43 18.81
N LEU A 115 36.76 29.54 19.26
CA LEU A 115 37.51 29.72 20.50
C LEU A 115 38.45 30.93 20.47
N ALA A 116 38.85 31.40 19.28
CA ALA A 116 39.68 32.59 19.12
C ALA A 116 38.91 33.92 19.24
N TYR A 117 37.58 33.91 18.96
CA TYR A 117 36.77 35.15 18.96
C TYR A 117 36.66 35.89 20.29
N PRO A 118 36.52 35.25 21.48
CA PRO A 118 36.48 36.00 22.73
C PRO A 118 37.69 36.90 22.97
N LYS A 119 38.83 36.60 22.33
CA LYS A 119 40.08 37.40 22.40
C LYS A 119 40.22 38.39 21.26
N ASP A 120 39.31 38.48 20.32
CA ASP A 120 39.33 39.47 19.24
C ASP A 120 38.80 40.81 19.73
N ASP A 121 39.72 41.81 19.75
CA ASP A 121 39.42 43.15 20.28
C ASP A 121 38.54 43.99 19.32
N ARG A 122 38.45 43.60 18.05
CA ARG A 122 37.69 44.34 17.04
C ARG A 122 36.18 44.06 17.13
N PHE A 123 35.80 42.83 16.95
CA PHE A 123 34.38 42.44 16.82
C PHE A 123 33.98 41.38 17.86
N GLY A 124 34.85 40.36 18.01
CA GLY A 124 34.52 39.17 18.80
C GLY A 124 34.20 39.49 20.25
N ARG A 125 35.06 40.25 20.96
CA ARG A 125 34.82 40.62 22.37
C ARG A 125 33.46 41.30 22.53
N ALA A 126 33.12 42.24 21.65
CA ALA A 126 31.83 42.96 21.72
C ALA A 126 30.64 42.01 21.48
N LEU A 127 30.76 41.10 20.53
CA LEU A 127 29.72 40.09 20.26
C LEU A 127 29.51 39.21 21.48
N PHE A 128 30.58 38.63 22.05
CA PHE A 128 30.50 37.70 23.17
C PHE A 128 29.97 38.33 24.44
N GLN A 129 30.25 39.64 24.64
CA GLN A 129 29.63 40.44 25.71
C GLN A 129 28.14 40.65 25.46
N ASP A 130 27.70 40.96 24.24
CA ASP A 130 26.27 41.16 23.92
C ASP A 130 25.47 39.89 24.13
N ILE A 131 25.99 38.73 23.69
CA ILE A 131 25.31 37.45 23.84
C ILE A 131 25.50 36.80 25.22
N ARG A 132 26.27 37.43 26.11
CA ARG A 132 26.60 36.95 27.48
C ARG A 132 27.19 35.53 27.51
N LEU A 133 28.08 35.23 26.58
CA LEU A 133 28.78 33.96 26.52
C LEU A 133 30.25 34.17 26.90
N ASP A 134 30.69 33.56 27.99
CA ASP A 134 32.08 33.64 28.44
C ASP A 134 32.95 32.57 27.75
N GLU A 135 34.28 32.77 27.77
CA GLU A 135 35.24 31.87 27.15
C GLU A 135 35.21 30.48 27.79
N ALA A 136 34.98 30.35 29.08
CA ALA A 136 34.93 29.07 29.79
C ALA A 136 33.70 28.23 29.38
N LYS A 137 32.55 28.88 29.29
CA LYS A 137 31.31 28.23 28.86
C LYS A 137 31.40 27.83 27.37
N LEU A 138 32.00 28.68 26.52
CA LEU A 138 32.26 28.35 25.13
C LEU A 138 33.15 27.11 25.01
N LYS A 139 34.28 27.05 25.75
CA LYS A 139 35.21 25.93 25.75
C LYS A 139 34.51 24.65 26.23
N GLN A 140 33.74 24.71 27.31
CA GLN A 140 32.94 23.58 27.79
C GLN A 140 31.92 23.10 26.73
N THR A 141 31.27 24.02 26.05
CA THR A 141 30.31 23.67 25.00
C THR A 141 30.98 23.00 23.80
N VAL A 142 32.15 23.54 23.39
CA VAL A 142 32.96 22.94 22.33
C VAL A 142 33.38 21.52 22.71
N GLU A 143 33.83 21.29 23.94
CA GLU A 143 34.17 19.97 24.47
C GLU A 143 32.98 19.02 24.46
N GLN A 144 31.78 19.51 24.79
CA GLN A 144 30.55 18.71 24.75
C GLN A 144 30.13 18.32 23.35
N VAL A 145 30.24 19.21 22.37
CA VAL A 145 29.93 18.97 20.96
C VAL A 145 30.91 18.02 20.31
N ARG A 146 32.20 18.23 20.62
CA ARG A 146 33.30 17.48 20.07
C ARG A 146 33.46 16.09 20.70
N GLY A 147 33.11 15.94 21.97
CA GLY A 147 33.39 14.74 22.78
C GLY A 147 34.90 14.47 22.88
N SER A 148 35.27 13.18 22.79
CA SER A 148 36.69 12.74 22.85
C SER A 148 37.39 12.73 21.48
N GLN A 149 36.77 13.28 20.42
CA GLN A 149 37.32 13.22 19.07
C GLN A 149 38.41 14.26 18.84
N LYS A 150 39.49 13.86 18.13
CA LYS A 150 40.55 14.77 17.66
C LYS A 150 40.36 15.05 16.18
N VAL A 151 40.72 16.26 15.77
CA VAL A 151 40.69 16.68 14.37
C VAL A 151 41.95 16.17 13.66
N THR A 152 41.86 14.94 13.14
CA THR A 152 42.98 14.26 12.46
C THR A 152 42.81 14.19 10.95
N ASP A 153 41.70 14.69 10.41
CA ASP A 153 41.41 14.75 8.97
C ASP A 153 40.77 16.08 8.58
N GLN A 154 40.61 16.31 7.28
CA GLN A 154 40.11 17.59 6.76
C GLN A 154 38.58 17.70 6.82
N ASN A 155 37.83 16.63 7.23
CA ASN A 155 36.36 16.67 7.35
C ASN A 155 35.87 16.13 8.70
N PRO A 156 36.29 16.66 9.84
CA PRO A 156 35.91 16.21 11.17
C PRO A 156 34.49 16.60 11.52
N GLU A 157 33.98 17.72 10.98
CA GLU A 157 32.65 18.23 11.30
C GLU A 157 31.53 17.29 10.85
N GLY A 158 31.80 16.45 9.85
CA GLY A 158 30.90 15.39 9.43
C GLY A 158 30.74 14.25 10.45
N LYS A 159 31.65 14.15 11.44
CA LYS A 159 31.69 13.10 12.46
C LYS A 159 31.13 13.54 13.82
N TYR A 160 30.93 14.86 14.01
CA TYR A 160 30.36 15.41 15.23
C TYR A 160 28.85 15.27 15.18
N GLU A 161 28.25 14.96 16.32
CA GLU A 161 26.80 14.80 16.46
C GLU A 161 26.20 13.77 15.46
N ALA A 162 26.97 12.70 15.20
CA ALA A 162 26.59 11.67 14.24
C ALA A 162 25.26 11.00 14.62
N LEU A 163 24.99 10.83 15.92
CA LEU A 163 23.72 10.30 16.42
C LEU A 163 22.52 11.23 16.18
N GLU A 164 22.72 12.54 16.22
CA GLU A 164 21.62 13.48 15.90
C GLU A 164 21.34 13.55 14.41
N LYS A 165 22.37 13.36 13.56
CA LYS A 165 22.24 13.38 12.10
C LYS A 165 21.65 12.10 11.53
N TYR A 166 22.07 10.95 12.06
CA TYR A 166 21.77 9.63 11.51
C TYR A 166 20.92 8.77 12.42
N GLY A 167 20.42 9.30 13.53
CA GLY A 167 19.59 8.60 14.48
C GLY A 167 18.36 9.40 14.87
N ARG A 168 17.24 8.70 15.04
CA ARG A 168 16.01 9.25 15.60
C ARG A 168 15.90 8.82 17.06
N ASP A 169 15.88 9.76 18.00
CA ASP A 169 15.69 9.46 19.43
C ASP A 169 14.22 9.13 19.70
N LEU A 170 13.92 7.83 19.89
CA LEU A 170 12.59 7.33 20.19
C LEU A 170 12.14 7.72 21.60
N THR A 171 13.07 7.80 22.56
CA THR A 171 12.74 8.21 23.92
C THR A 171 12.37 9.69 24.00
N GLU A 172 13.04 10.53 23.25
CA GLU A 172 12.66 11.94 23.16
C GLU A 172 11.33 12.12 22.42
N SER A 173 11.12 11.35 21.33
CA SER A 173 9.84 11.31 20.62
C SER A 173 8.69 10.84 21.51
N ALA A 174 8.95 9.85 22.40
CA ALA A 174 7.98 9.39 23.40
C ALA A 174 7.66 10.47 24.44
N LYS A 175 8.68 11.21 24.93
CA LYS A 175 8.48 12.34 25.86
C LYS A 175 7.63 13.43 25.23
N GLN A 176 7.79 13.68 23.93
CA GLN A 176 7.02 14.68 23.20
C GLN A 176 5.61 14.18 22.80
N GLY A 177 5.25 12.93 23.09
CA GLY A 177 3.96 12.34 22.73
C GLY A 177 3.77 12.11 21.21
N LYS A 178 4.86 12.05 20.45
CA LYS A 178 4.85 11.90 18.98
C LYS A 178 4.73 10.44 18.52
N LEU A 179 4.98 9.47 19.41
CA LEU A 179 4.89 8.05 19.08
C LEU A 179 3.45 7.55 19.19
N ASP A 180 3.11 6.61 18.31
CA ASP A 180 1.83 5.93 18.34
C ASP A 180 1.68 5.02 19.56
N PRO A 181 0.45 4.83 20.09
CA PRO A 181 0.22 3.87 21.16
C PRO A 181 0.50 2.46 20.66
N VAL A 182 1.29 1.70 21.41
CA VAL A 182 1.60 0.31 21.07
C VAL A 182 0.64 -0.61 21.84
N ILE A 183 -0.11 -1.40 21.10
CA ILE A 183 -1.17 -2.27 21.62
C ILE A 183 -0.88 -3.71 21.20
N GLY A 184 -1.10 -4.68 22.11
CA GLY A 184 -1.01 -6.10 21.80
C GLY A 184 0.41 -6.64 21.61
N ARG A 185 1.45 -5.93 22.10
CA ARG A 185 2.87 -6.33 22.00
C ARG A 185 3.57 -6.43 23.36
N ASP A 186 2.81 -6.60 24.43
CA ASP A 186 3.34 -6.60 25.78
C ASP A 186 4.34 -7.73 26.06
N ASP A 187 4.10 -8.91 25.52
CA ASP A 187 4.96 -10.07 25.73
C ASP A 187 6.28 -9.93 25.00
N GLU A 188 6.28 -9.46 23.76
CA GLU A 188 7.50 -9.22 22.98
C GLU A 188 8.32 -8.07 23.58
N ILE A 189 7.68 -6.99 24.04
CA ILE A 189 8.37 -5.89 24.73
C ILE A 189 8.98 -6.40 26.04
N ARG A 190 8.23 -7.16 26.85
CA ARG A 190 8.70 -7.76 28.09
C ARG A 190 9.89 -8.71 27.84
N ARG A 191 9.81 -9.53 26.80
CA ARG A 191 10.90 -10.42 26.38
C ARG A 191 12.13 -9.63 25.94
N THR A 192 11.96 -8.56 25.20
CA THR A 192 13.03 -7.64 24.79
C THR A 192 13.72 -7.02 25.99
N ILE A 193 12.96 -6.53 26.99
CA ILE A 193 13.46 -6.00 28.28
C ILE A 193 14.27 -7.06 29.03
N GLN A 194 13.75 -8.29 29.11
CA GLN A 194 14.46 -9.40 29.78
C GLN A 194 15.81 -9.68 29.12
N ILE A 195 15.87 -9.69 27.77
CA ILE A 195 17.10 -9.94 27.03
C ILE A 195 18.11 -8.81 27.24
N LEU A 196 17.68 -7.54 27.13
CA LEU A 196 18.54 -6.37 27.36
C LEU A 196 19.12 -6.33 28.78
N SER A 197 18.45 -6.94 29.76
CA SER A 197 18.91 -7.00 31.15
C SER A 197 19.88 -8.16 31.42
N ARG A 198 20.16 -9.05 30.46
CA ARG A 198 21.08 -10.17 30.60
C ARG A 198 22.53 -9.72 30.61
N ARG A 199 23.40 -10.53 31.24
CA ARG A 199 24.85 -10.30 31.26
C ARG A 199 25.49 -10.64 29.92
N THR A 200 25.00 -11.65 29.20
CA THR A 200 25.49 -12.14 27.92
C THR A 200 24.30 -12.40 27.00
N LYS A 201 24.50 -12.38 25.69
CA LYS A 201 23.41 -12.46 24.69
C LYS A 201 22.30 -11.44 24.98
N ASN A 202 22.73 -10.22 25.26
CA ASN A 202 21.87 -9.11 25.71
C ASN A 202 21.39 -8.21 24.56
N ASN A 203 21.56 -8.65 23.34
CA ASN A 203 21.06 -7.95 22.16
C ASN A 203 19.88 -8.75 21.56
N PRO A 204 18.63 -8.30 21.71
CA PRO A 204 17.49 -8.93 21.09
C PRO A 204 17.49 -8.68 19.59
N VAL A 205 17.05 -9.67 18.82
CA VAL A 205 16.71 -9.50 17.40
C VAL A 205 15.25 -9.89 17.21
N LEU A 206 14.46 -8.94 16.74
CA LEU A 206 13.04 -9.08 16.41
C LEU A 206 12.93 -9.73 15.04
N ILE A 207 12.35 -10.93 15.00
CA ILE A 207 12.24 -11.72 13.77
C ILE A 207 10.78 -11.87 13.44
N GLY A 208 10.38 -11.44 12.27
CA GLY A 208 9.00 -11.56 11.80
C GLY A 208 8.84 -11.01 10.38
N GLU A 209 7.70 -11.30 9.78
CA GLU A 209 7.38 -10.86 8.44
C GLU A 209 7.31 -9.32 8.32
N PRO A 210 7.42 -8.75 7.12
CA PRO A 210 7.23 -7.31 6.91
C PRO A 210 5.83 -6.87 7.36
N GLY A 211 5.72 -5.70 8.00
CA GLY A 211 4.42 -5.14 8.39
C GLY A 211 3.79 -5.72 9.66
N VAL A 212 4.42 -6.68 10.35
CA VAL A 212 3.86 -7.23 11.61
C VAL A 212 4.05 -6.30 12.83
N GLY A 213 4.77 -5.19 12.70
CA GLY A 213 4.95 -4.21 13.78
C GLY A 213 6.22 -4.39 14.60
N LYS A 214 7.33 -4.87 14.01
CA LYS A 214 8.64 -4.98 14.68
C LYS A 214 9.14 -3.64 15.24
N THR A 215 9.02 -2.58 14.48
CA THR A 215 9.41 -1.21 14.88
C THR A 215 8.57 -0.69 16.03
N ALA A 216 7.26 -1.04 16.08
CA ALA A 216 6.37 -0.68 17.17
C ALA A 216 6.82 -1.24 18.52
N ILE A 217 7.47 -2.40 18.56
CA ILE A 217 8.04 -2.97 19.80
C ILE A 217 9.14 -2.07 20.37
N ALA A 218 10.00 -1.52 19.51
CA ALA A 218 11.02 -0.55 19.93
C ALA A 218 10.38 0.76 20.41
N GLU A 219 9.36 1.26 19.73
CA GLU A 219 8.61 2.45 20.15
C GLU A 219 7.88 2.23 21.49
N GLY A 220 7.27 1.05 21.68
CA GLY A 220 6.64 0.68 22.95
C GLY A 220 7.65 0.56 24.10
N LEU A 221 8.86 0.04 23.83
CA LEU A 221 9.94 0.04 24.80
C LEU A 221 10.37 1.46 25.19
N ALA A 222 10.49 2.38 24.20
CA ALA A 222 10.81 3.79 24.47
C ALA A 222 9.74 4.45 25.34
N GLN A 223 8.46 4.19 25.10
CA GLN A 223 7.35 4.68 25.93
C GLN A 223 7.44 4.14 27.38
N ARG A 224 7.76 2.86 27.57
CA ARG A 224 7.94 2.27 28.90
C ARG A 224 9.16 2.83 29.65
N ILE A 225 10.27 3.08 28.95
CA ILE A 225 11.45 3.75 29.52
C ILE A 225 11.07 5.14 30.05
N VAL A 226 10.35 5.92 29.27
CA VAL A 226 9.90 7.28 29.67
C VAL A 226 8.92 7.25 30.84
N LYS A 227 8.03 6.26 30.88
CA LYS A 227 7.08 6.07 32.00
C LYS A 227 7.74 5.48 33.26
N GLY A 228 9.00 5.01 33.16
CA GLY A 228 9.70 4.35 34.24
C GLY A 228 9.25 2.90 34.49
N ASP A 229 8.46 2.32 33.60
CA ASP A 229 7.95 0.94 33.67
C ASP A 229 8.97 -0.05 33.07
N VAL A 230 10.19 0.04 33.57
CA VAL A 230 11.32 -0.82 33.19
C VAL A 230 12.21 -1.08 34.41
N PRO A 231 13.01 -2.18 34.40
CA PRO A 231 14.00 -2.44 35.46
C PRO A 231 14.99 -1.27 35.63
N GLU A 232 15.54 -1.11 36.83
CA GLU A 232 16.55 -0.09 37.17
C GLU A 232 17.69 0.00 36.14
N SER A 233 18.11 -1.15 35.59
CA SER A 233 19.18 -1.23 34.60
C SER A 233 18.87 -0.54 33.27
N LEU A 234 17.60 -0.24 32.99
CA LEU A 234 17.12 0.40 31.75
C LEU A 234 16.50 1.77 31.99
N LYS A 235 16.31 2.19 33.26
CA LYS A 235 15.86 3.55 33.57
C LYS A 235 16.85 4.58 33.03
N ASP A 236 16.37 5.70 32.61
CA ASP A 236 17.13 6.85 32.10
C ASP A 236 18.01 6.55 30.87
N ARG A 237 17.79 5.40 30.19
CA ARG A 237 18.46 5.12 28.93
C ARG A 237 17.74 5.76 27.76
N ARG A 238 18.52 6.11 26.76
CA ARG A 238 18.01 6.62 25.47
C ARG A 238 17.96 5.48 24.47
N LEU A 239 16.83 5.36 23.78
CA LEU A 239 16.65 4.42 22.67
C LEU A 239 16.68 5.22 21.36
N ILE A 240 17.68 4.97 20.54
CA ILE A 240 17.90 5.69 19.28
C ILE A 240 17.76 4.72 18.11
N ALA A 241 16.85 5.01 17.20
CA ALA A 241 16.71 4.29 15.95
C ALA A 241 17.70 4.82 14.91
N LEU A 242 18.49 3.92 14.33
CA LEU A 242 19.47 4.25 13.30
C LEU A 242 18.79 4.39 11.94
N ASP A 243 18.97 5.54 11.30
CA ASP A 243 18.47 5.79 9.95
C ASP A 243 19.52 5.35 8.92
N MET A 244 19.33 4.15 8.39
CA MET A 244 20.22 3.58 7.36
C MET A 244 20.17 4.38 6.05
N GLY A 245 18.99 4.93 5.72
CA GLY A 245 18.81 5.75 4.54
C GLY A 245 19.64 7.03 4.60
N ALA A 246 19.60 7.73 5.74
CA ALA A 246 20.39 8.94 5.98
C ALA A 246 21.91 8.66 5.99
N LEU A 247 22.32 7.50 6.49
CA LEU A 247 23.73 7.08 6.46
C LEU A 247 24.28 6.87 5.04
N ILE A 248 23.46 6.32 4.15
CA ILE A 248 23.82 6.01 2.75
C ILE A 248 23.64 7.24 1.86
N ALA A 249 22.64 8.08 2.13
CA ALA A 249 22.33 9.23 1.30
C ALA A 249 23.52 10.19 1.18
N GLY A 250 23.88 10.54 -0.05
CA GLY A 250 24.99 11.46 -0.34
C GLY A 250 26.40 10.91 -0.12
N ALA A 251 26.56 9.65 0.28
CA ALA A 251 27.88 9.01 0.34
C ALA A 251 28.33 8.67 -1.09
N LYS A 252 29.35 9.41 -1.59
CA LYS A 252 29.90 9.21 -2.94
C LYS A 252 30.77 7.96 -3.04
N TYR A 253 31.37 7.56 -1.93
CA TYR A 253 32.31 6.44 -1.85
C TYR A 253 31.97 5.56 -0.62
N ARG A 254 32.30 4.29 -0.74
CA ARG A 254 32.15 3.27 0.33
C ARG A 254 32.75 3.70 1.67
N GLY A 255 33.93 4.37 1.65
CA GLY A 255 34.62 4.82 2.85
C GLY A 255 33.82 5.84 3.67
N GLU A 256 33.03 6.71 3.04
CA GLU A 256 32.24 7.72 3.74
C GLU A 256 31.12 7.09 4.60
N PHE A 257 30.43 6.07 4.09
CA PHE A 257 29.45 5.32 4.87
C PHE A 257 30.08 4.64 6.08
N GLU A 258 31.21 3.95 5.87
CA GLU A 258 31.92 3.28 6.96
C GLU A 258 32.40 4.28 8.02
N GLU A 259 32.86 5.46 7.64
CA GLU A 259 33.27 6.52 8.57
C GLU A 259 32.08 7.09 9.36
N ARG A 260 30.94 7.34 8.70
CA ARG A 260 29.71 7.80 9.35
C ARG A 260 29.23 6.77 10.37
N LEU A 261 29.16 5.50 9.98
CA LEU A 261 28.75 4.41 10.88
C LEU A 261 29.74 4.27 12.06
N LYS A 262 31.07 4.36 11.81
CA LYS A 262 32.07 4.36 12.88
C LYS A 262 31.88 5.52 13.85
N ALA A 263 31.58 6.73 13.36
CA ALA A 263 31.31 7.88 14.20
C ALA A 263 30.09 7.65 15.11
N VAL A 264 28.96 7.14 14.55
CA VAL A 264 27.76 6.77 15.33
C VAL A 264 28.10 5.73 16.38
N LEU A 265 28.74 4.63 15.98
CA LEU A 265 29.08 3.54 16.89
C LEU A 265 30.05 3.97 18.02
N LYS A 266 30.98 4.86 17.71
CA LYS A 266 31.86 5.43 18.70
C LYS A 266 31.12 6.29 19.72
N GLU A 267 30.22 7.14 19.27
CA GLU A 267 29.39 7.97 20.16
C GLU A 267 28.47 7.10 21.08
N VAL A 268 27.93 5.99 20.53
CA VAL A 268 27.17 5.02 21.34
C VAL A 268 28.06 4.34 22.39
N THR A 269 29.27 3.91 22.03
CA THR A 269 30.19 3.23 22.98
C THR A 269 30.71 4.18 24.04
N ASP A 270 31.03 5.43 23.66
CA ASP A 270 31.50 6.46 24.59
C ASP A 270 30.43 6.87 25.63
N SER A 271 29.14 6.60 25.33
CA SER A 271 28.03 6.81 26.28
C SER A 271 28.00 5.82 27.46
N ASN A 272 28.94 4.88 27.55
CA ASN A 272 29.00 3.86 28.61
C ASN A 272 27.70 3.08 28.81
N GLY A 273 27.03 2.77 27.71
CA GLY A 273 25.80 1.98 27.68
C GLY A 273 24.54 2.74 28.08
N GLN A 274 24.56 4.07 28.15
CA GLN A 274 23.35 4.88 28.32
C GLN A 274 22.47 4.90 27.07
N ILE A 275 23.01 4.56 25.89
CA ILE A 275 22.32 4.52 24.63
C ILE A 275 22.10 3.07 24.21
N ILE A 276 20.87 2.76 23.83
CA ILE A 276 20.45 1.52 23.15
C ILE A 276 20.16 1.87 21.70
N LEU A 277 20.80 1.17 20.78
CA LEU A 277 20.64 1.40 19.36
C LEU A 277 19.58 0.45 18.80
N PHE A 278 18.57 0.99 18.12
CA PHE A 278 17.63 0.18 17.33
C PHE A 278 18.06 0.21 15.87
N ILE A 279 18.25 -0.96 15.27
CA ILE A 279 18.64 -1.12 13.87
C ILE A 279 17.56 -1.91 13.16
N ASP A 280 16.74 -1.20 12.38
CA ASP A 280 15.79 -1.86 11.50
C ASP A 280 16.53 -2.45 10.31
N GLU A 281 16.01 -3.54 9.75
CA GLU A 281 16.66 -4.29 8.68
C GLU A 281 18.16 -4.56 8.95
N ILE A 282 18.48 -5.05 10.14
CA ILE A 282 19.88 -5.26 10.59
C ILE A 282 20.69 -6.10 9.60
N HIS A 283 20.06 -6.91 8.78
CA HIS A 283 20.68 -7.70 7.73
C HIS A 283 21.39 -6.83 6.67
N THR A 284 20.94 -5.59 6.44
CA THR A 284 21.57 -4.63 5.52
C THR A 284 22.95 -4.22 5.99
N VAL A 285 23.13 -4.14 7.30
CA VAL A 285 24.42 -3.79 7.92
C VAL A 285 25.36 -4.99 8.01
N VAL A 286 24.80 -6.19 8.24
CA VAL A 286 25.57 -7.42 8.49
C VAL A 286 25.87 -8.19 7.23
N GLY A 287 24.97 -8.19 6.23
CA GLY A 287 25.00 -9.02 5.04
C GLY A 287 25.60 -8.39 3.79
N ALA A 288 25.96 -7.16 3.84
CA ALA A 288 26.42 -6.39 2.68
C ALA A 288 27.75 -6.86 2.04
N GLY A 289 28.40 -7.90 2.58
CA GLY A 289 29.68 -8.43 2.07
C GLY A 289 29.60 -9.57 1.04
N ALA A 290 28.40 -10.10 0.73
CA ALA A 290 28.28 -11.32 -0.07
C ALA A 290 28.27 -11.10 -1.60
N THR A 291 28.08 -9.90 -2.09
CA THR A 291 28.17 -9.55 -3.52
C THR A 291 29.39 -8.65 -3.77
N GLN A 292 30.11 -8.90 -4.86
CA GLN A 292 31.28 -8.11 -5.25
C GLN A 292 30.93 -6.60 -5.26
N GLY A 293 31.41 -5.85 -4.25
CA GLY A 293 31.17 -4.40 -4.11
C GLY A 293 30.24 -3.96 -3.00
N ALA A 294 29.60 -4.87 -2.24
CA ALA A 294 28.70 -4.52 -1.15
C ALA A 294 29.45 -4.24 0.18
N MET A 295 28.86 -3.39 1.02
CA MET A 295 29.44 -2.84 2.26
C MET A 295 29.52 -3.89 3.38
N ASP A 296 30.69 -4.16 3.94
CA ASP A 296 30.85 -5.07 5.08
C ASP A 296 30.89 -4.31 6.41
N ALA A 297 29.79 -3.65 6.75
CA ALA A 297 29.65 -2.97 8.03
C ALA A 297 29.56 -3.95 9.22
N GLY A 298 29.29 -5.23 8.95
CA GLY A 298 29.26 -6.28 9.97
C GLY A 298 30.58 -6.39 10.71
N ASN A 299 31.71 -6.19 10.04
CA ASN A 299 33.03 -6.23 10.65
C ASN A 299 33.29 -5.10 11.66
N LEU A 300 32.54 -4.01 11.59
CA LEU A 300 32.58 -2.92 12.57
C LEU A 300 31.76 -3.25 13.82
N LEU A 301 30.59 -3.88 13.65
CA LEU A 301 29.70 -4.24 14.76
C LEU A 301 30.21 -5.44 15.57
N LYS A 302 30.80 -6.45 14.92
CA LYS A 302 31.24 -7.68 15.54
C LYS A 302 32.18 -7.48 16.75
N PRO A 303 33.23 -6.66 16.71
CA PRO A 303 34.11 -6.44 17.85
C PRO A 303 33.40 -5.77 19.03
N MET A 304 32.55 -4.78 18.77
CA MET A 304 31.82 -4.02 19.79
C MET A 304 30.76 -4.88 20.51
N LEU A 305 30.02 -5.69 19.73
CA LEU A 305 29.10 -6.69 20.27
C LEU A 305 29.84 -7.76 21.06
N ALA A 306 31.05 -8.15 20.61
CA ALA A 306 31.85 -9.16 21.28
C ALA A 306 32.33 -8.69 22.65
N ARG A 307 32.72 -7.42 22.78
CA ARG A 307 33.17 -6.81 24.04
C ARG A 307 32.02 -6.35 24.95
N GLY A 308 30.75 -6.38 24.44
CA GLY A 308 29.59 -5.90 25.20
C GLY A 308 29.52 -4.37 25.31
N GLU A 309 30.28 -3.66 24.49
CA GLU A 309 30.32 -2.20 24.44
C GLU A 309 29.09 -1.60 23.73
N LEU A 310 28.51 -2.36 22.80
CA LEU A 310 27.31 -1.99 22.06
C LEU A 310 26.11 -2.76 22.61
N ARG A 311 25.03 -2.04 22.92
CA ARG A 311 23.70 -2.60 23.15
C ARG A 311 22.80 -2.22 21.99
N CYS A 312 22.27 -3.21 21.31
CA CYS A 312 21.37 -2.98 20.20
C CYS A 312 20.18 -3.93 20.17
N ILE A 313 19.11 -3.45 19.56
CA ILE A 313 17.94 -4.20 19.18
C ILE A 313 17.97 -4.26 17.65
N GLY A 314 18.03 -5.45 17.09
CA GLY A 314 17.91 -5.64 15.64
C GLY A 314 16.49 -6.01 15.25
N ALA A 315 16.07 -5.67 14.05
CA ALA A 315 14.85 -6.18 13.43
C ALA A 315 15.15 -6.72 12.04
N THR A 316 14.55 -7.85 11.66
CA THR A 316 14.75 -8.50 10.36
C THR A 316 13.66 -9.53 10.08
N THR A 317 13.62 -10.11 8.89
CA THR A 317 12.77 -11.26 8.56
C THR A 317 13.44 -12.58 8.94
N LEU A 318 12.68 -13.67 8.97
CA LEU A 318 13.23 -15.00 9.30
C LEU A 318 14.24 -15.47 8.26
N ASP A 319 13.96 -15.24 6.98
CA ASP A 319 14.83 -15.68 5.87
C ASP A 319 16.17 -14.91 5.88
N GLU A 320 16.12 -13.61 6.12
CA GLU A 320 17.30 -12.75 6.22
C GLU A 320 18.11 -13.08 7.48
N TYR A 321 17.44 -13.36 8.60
CA TYR A 321 18.10 -13.81 9.80
C TYR A 321 18.90 -15.09 9.55
N ARG A 322 18.28 -16.10 8.93
CA ARG A 322 18.94 -17.38 8.57
C ARG A 322 20.09 -17.17 7.59
N LYS A 323 19.92 -16.28 6.62
CA LYS A 323 20.91 -16.05 5.57
C LYS A 323 22.13 -15.29 6.05
N TYR A 324 21.98 -14.30 6.94
CA TYR A 324 23.04 -13.34 7.26
C TYR A 324 23.51 -13.39 8.72
N ILE A 325 22.65 -13.72 9.68
CA ILE A 325 23.00 -13.71 11.11
C ILE A 325 23.30 -15.11 11.63
N GLU A 326 22.43 -16.07 11.36
CA GLU A 326 22.58 -17.46 11.85
C GLU A 326 23.82 -18.16 11.27
N LYS A 327 24.20 -17.85 10.04
CA LYS A 327 25.43 -18.40 9.43
C LYS A 327 26.72 -17.84 10.00
N ASP A 328 26.65 -16.71 10.68
CA ASP A 328 27.80 -16.08 11.32
C ASP A 328 27.88 -16.42 12.80
N ALA A 329 28.72 -17.39 13.17
CA ALA A 329 28.85 -17.87 14.55
C ALA A 329 29.21 -16.77 15.59
N ALA A 330 29.80 -15.66 15.16
CA ALA A 330 30.15 -14.54 16.05
C ALA A 330 28.91 -13.71 16.38
N LEU A 331 28.01 -13.52 15.44
CA LEU A 331 26.75 -12.79 15.62
C LEU A 331 25.69 -13.65 16.31
N GLU A 332 25.50 -14.91 15.89
CA GLU A 332 24.55 -15.84 16.50
C GLU A 332 24.73 -15.96 18.01
N ARG A 333 25.98 -15.96 18.49
CA ARG A 333 26.29 -16.04 19.93
C ARG A 333 25.99 -14.75 20.71
N ARG A 334 25.68 -13.64 20.01
CA ARG A 334 25.48 -12.31 20.62
C ARG A 334 24.05 -11.86 20.55
N PHE A 335 23.31 -12.32 19.57
CA PHE A 335 21.90 -12.02 19.43
C PHE A 335 21.01 -13.08 20.07
N GLN A 336 19.88 -12.66 20.61
CA GLN A 336 18.82 -13.52 21.11
C GLN A 336 17.54 -13.23 20.34
N GLN A 337 16.99 -14.25 19.74
CA GLN A 337 15.77 -14.19 18.93
C GLN A 337 14.54 -13.83 19.78
N VAL A 338 13.71 -12.96 19.22
CA VAL A 338 12.34 -12.65 19.67
C VAL A 338 11.45 -12.75 18.43
N TYR A 339 10.61 -13.76 18.38
CA TYR A 339 9.68 -13.94 17.29
C TYR A 339 8.52 -12.97 17.43
N VAL A 340 8.14 -12.35 16.31
CA VAL A 340 7.07 -11.38 16.22
C VAL A 340 6.11 -11.88 15.14
N ASP A 341 5.06 -12.54 15.58
CA ASP A 341 4.01 -13.03 14.69
C ASP A 341 3.01 -11.92 14.33
N GLN A 342 2.26 -12.12 13.26
CA GLN A 342 1.17 -11.22 12.95
C GLN A 342 0.10 -11.27 14.07
N PRO A 343 -0.50 -10.12 14.43
CA PRO A 343 -1.57 -10.10 15.43
C PRO A 343 -2.83 -10.79 14.88
N SER A 344 -3.69 -11.22 15.80
CA SER A 344 -5.02 -11.70 15.44
C SER A 344 -5.88 -10.58 14.83
N VAL A 345 -7.01 -10.93 14.21
CA VAL A 345 -7.98 -9.94 13.72
C VAL A 345 -8.50 -9.08 14.89
N GLU A 346 -8.77 -9.67 16.05
CA GLU A 346 -9.26 -8.98 17.23
C GLU A 346 -8.23 -8.00 17.82
N ASP A 347 -6.95 -8.41 17.88
CA ASP A 347 -5.85 -7.53 18.26
C ASP A 347 -5.68 -6.39 17.27
N THR A 348 -5.81 -6.69 15.97
CA THR A 348 -5.73 -5.69 14.91
C THR A 348 -6.84 -4.64 15.03
N VAL A 349 -8.08 -5.04 15.32
CA VAL A 349 -9.18 -4.11 15.60
C VAL A 349 -8.84 -3.21 16.78
N SER A 350 -8.25 -3.77 17.83
CA SER A 350 -7.83 -3.01 19.01
C SER A 350 -6.72 -2.01 18.69
N ILE A 351 -5.76 -2.40 17.83
CA ILE A 351 -4.71 -1.51 17.32
C ILE A 351 -5.32 -0.36 16.51
N LEU A 352 -6.21 -0.67 15.57
CA LEU A 352 -6.88 0.33 14.74
C LEU A 352 -7.70 1.32 15.57
N ARG A 353 -8.41 0.84 16.61
CA ARG A 353 -9.12 1.72 17.57
C ARG A 353 -8.17 2.65 18.31
N GLY A 354 -6.99 2.18 18.67
CA GLY A 354 -5.96 3.01 19.31
C GLY A 354 -5.35 4.06 18.39
N LEU A 355 -5.29 3.79 17.08
CA LEU A 355 -4.77 4.70 16.07
C LEU A 355 -5.83 5.64 15.50
N ARG A 356 -7.12 5.33 15.66
CA ARG A 356 -8.27 6.01 15.07
C ARG A 356 -8.20 7.54 15.20
N GLU A 357 -8.04 8.05 16.42
CA GLU A 357 -8.04 9.48 16.70
C GLU A 357 -6.94 10.23 15.92
N ARG A 358 -5.76 9.61 15.77
CA ARG A 358 -4.65 10.20 15.02
C ARG A 358 -4.92 10.28 13.52
N TYR A 359 -5.50 9.22 12.95
CA TYR A 359 -5.89 9.21 11.53
C TYR A 359 -7.05 10.17 11.27
N GLU A 360 -8.05 10.21 12.16
CA GLU A 360 -9.14 11.20 12.10
C GLU A 360 -8.61 12.63 12.13
N ASN A 361 -7.63 12.94 13.01
CA ASN A 361 -7.03 14.27 13.09
C ASN A 361 -6.16 14.59 11.87
N HIS A 362 -5.40 13.62 11.35
CA HIS A 362 -4.54 13.82 10.19
C HIS A 362 -5.34 14.09 8.91
N HIS A 363 -6.36 13.32 8.68
CA HIS A 363 -7.20 13.45 7.47
C HIS A 363 -8.34 14.44 7.65
N GLY A 364 -8.77 14.70 8.87
CA GLY A 364 -9.90 15.58 9.18
C GLY A 364 -11.25 14.94 8.87
N VAL A 365 -11.35 13.61 8.92
CA VAL A 365 -12.56 12.82 8.68
C VAL A 365 -12.85 11.94 9.88
N LYS A 366 -14.09 11.49 10.05
CA LYS A 366 -14.46 10.47 11.05
C LYS A 366 -14.26 9.08 10.49
N ILE A 367 -13.96 8.12 11.35
CA ILE A 367 -13.83 6.69 10.97
C ILE A 367 -14.77 5.88 11.84
N SER A 368 -15.73 5.18 11.23
CA SER A 368 -16.68 4.34 11.97
C SER A 368 -15.98 3.12 12.57
N ASP A 369 -16.50 2.61 13.69
CA ASP A 369 -16.00 1.37 14.27
C ASP A 369 -16.20 0.18 13.33
N SER A 370 -17.30 0.17 12.59
CA SER A 370 -17.58 -0.84 11.56
C SER A 370 -16.52 -0.83 10.44
N ALA A 371 -16.02 0.35 10.04
CA ALA A 371 -14.92 0.43 9.06
C ALA A 371 -13.61 -0.17 9.61
N LEU A 372 -13.29 0.04 10.89
CA LEU A 372 -12.11 -0.55 11.52
C LEU A 372 -12.21 -2.08 11.59
N VAL A 373 -13.37 -2.59 11.99
CA VAL A 373 -13.65 -4.03 12.01
C VAL A 373 -13.57 -4.61 10.59
N ALA A 374 -14.20 -3.96 9.62
CA ALA A 374 -14.15 -4.35 8.22
C ALA A 374 -12.71 -4.35 7.68
N ALA A 375 -11.92 -3.31 7.97
CA ALA A 375 -10.51 -3.25 7.54
C ALA A 375 -9.69 -4.43 8.06
N ALA A 376 -9.84 -4.80 9.33
CA ALA A 376 -9.14 -5.95 9.90
C ALA A 376 -9.62 -7.28 9.32
N MET A 377 -10.94 -7.49 9.25
CA MET A 377 -11.53 -8.76 8.77
C MET A 377 -11.31 -8.96 7.27
N LEU A 378 -11.63 -7.95 6.46
CA LEU A 378 -11.58 -8.06 5.01
C LEU A 378 -10.13 -8.10 4.52
N SER A 379 -9.21 -7.31 5.12
CA SER A 379 -7.79 -7.40 4.75
C SER A 379 -7.20 -8.77 5.09
N ASN A 380 -7.55 -9.34 6.23
CA ASN A 380 -7.07 -10.68 6.60
C ASN A 380 -7.57 -11.74 5.62
N ARG A 381 -8.80 -11.60 5.16
CA ARG A 381 -9.45 -12.56 4.25
C ARG A 381 -8.99 -12.42 2.80
N TYR A 382 -8.86 -11.19 2.31
CA TYR A 382 -8.73 -10.90 0.87
C TYR A 382 -7.33 -10.49 0.42
N ILE A 383 -6.44 -10.10 1.33
CA ILE A 383 -5.07 -9.69 1.04
C ILE A 383 -4.13 -10.72 1.66
N SER A 384 -3.62 -11.64 0.83
CA SER A 384 -2.77 -12.75 1.27
C SER A 384 -1.26 -12.48 1.18
N ASP A 385 -0.85 -11.46 0.43
CA ASP A 385 0.55 -11.11 0.17
C ASP A 385 1.15 -10.12 1.18
N ARG A 386 0.33 -9.63 2.13
CA ARG A 386 0.73 -8.71 3.20
C ARG A 386 0.20 -9.19 4.56
N PHE A 387 0.80 -8.71 5.64
CA PHE A 387 0.50 -9.15 7.00
C PHE A 387 -0.24 -8.10 7.81
N LEU A 388 -1.02 -8.57 8.80
CA LEU A 388 -1.61 -7.68 9.81
C LEU A 388 -0.50 -7.17 10.77
N PRO A 389 -0.64 -5.95 11.34
CA PRO A 389 -1.74 -5.01 11.17
C PRO A 389 -1.58 -4.07 9.96
N ASP A 390 -0.43 -4.05 9.31
CA ASP A 390 -0.01 -3.09 8.29
C ASP A 390 -1.05 -2.94 7.15
N LYS A 391 -1.48 -4.06 6.55
CA LYS A 391 -2.49 -4.05 5.48
C LYS A 391 -3.84 -3.47 5.91
N ALA A 392 -4.23 -3.62 7.18
CA ALA A 392 -5.47 -3.05 7.69
C ALA A 392 -5.32 -1.55 8.00
N ILE A 393 -4.16 -1.13 8.49
CA ILE A 393 -3.83 0.28 8.71
C ILE A 393 -3.83 1.04 7.38
N ASP A 394 -3.17 0.51 6.37
CA ASP A 394 -3.12 1.12 5.04
C ASP A 394 -4.50 1.28 4.41
N LEU A 395 -5.40 0.31 4.59
CA LEU A 395 -6.78 0.42 4.11
C LEU A 395 -7.53 1.58 4.78
N VAL A 396 -7.37 1.74 6.08
CA VAL A 396 -8.00 2.83 6.83
C VAL A 396 -7.40 4.17 6.41
N ASP A 397 -6.09 4.24 6.24
CA ASP A 397 -5.38 5.45 5.79
C ASP A 397 -5.82 5.87 4.38
N GLU A 398 -5.85 4.94 3.43
CA GLU A 398 -6.29 5.21 2.06
C GLU A 398 -7.78 5.59 1.99
N ALA A 399 -8.64 4.94 2.79
CA ALA A 399 -10.05 5.29 2.86
C ALA A 399 -10.27 6.71 3.41
N ALA A 400 -9.54 7.06 4.47
CA ALA A 400 -9.59 8.40 5.04
C ALA A 400 -9.03 9.46 4.08
N ALA A 401 -7.93 9.14 3.37
CA ALA A 401 -7.36 10.02 2.35
C ALA A 401 -8.31 10.22 1.16
N LYS A 402 -8.97 9.15 0.70
CA LYS A 402 -9.97 9.21 -0.37
C LYS A 402 -11.14 10.11 0.04
N LEU A 403 -11.71 9.89 1.22
CA LEU A 403 -12.83 10.68 1.71
C LEU A 403 -12.44 12.17 1.87
N LYS A 404 -11.25 12.45 2.39
CA LYS A 404 -10.71 13.83 2.45
C LYS A 404 -10.63 14.46 1.06
N MET A 405 -10.18 13.70 0.06
CA MET A 405 -10.14 14.17 -1.33
C MET A 405 -11.55 14.46 -1.87
N GLU A 406 -12.53 13.59 -1.59
CA GLU A 406 -13.93 13.79 -1.98
C GLU A 406 -14.52 15.06 -1.33
N ILE A 407 -14.21 15.33 -0.06
CA ILE A 407 -14.64 16.56 0.64
C ILE A 407 -13.99 17.82 0.04
N THR A 408 -12.75 17.73 -0.39
CA THR A 408 -11.99 18.90 -0.91
C THR A 408 -12.14 19.11 -2.41
N SER A 409 -12.50 18.09 -3.17
CA SER A 409 -12.76 18.15 -4.60
C SER A 409 -14.26 18.34 -4.88
N LYS A 410 -14.60 18.68 -6.12
CA LYS A 410 -16.00 18.78 -6.54
C LYS A 410 -16.70 17.43 -6.47
N PRO A 411 -17.92 17.34 -5.92
CA PRO A 411 -18.74 16.13 -5.94
C PRO A 411 -19.01 15.65 -7.37
N GLU A 412 -19.16 14.34 -7.54
CA GLU A 412 -19.37 13.72 -8.86
C GLU A 412 -20.63 14.25 -9.56
N GLU A 413 -21.72 14.44 -8.81
CA GLU A 413 -22.97 15.02 -9.32
C GLU A 413 -22.76 16.43 -9.92
N LEU A 414 -21.94 17.25 -9.26
CA LEU A 414 -21.63 18.59 -9.72
C LEU A 414 -20.71 18.57 -10.95
N ASP A 415 -19.74 17.65 -10.99
CA ASP A 415 -18.83 17.49 -12.13
C ASP A 415 -19.57 16.97 -13.36
N GLU A 416 -20.57 16.08 -13.21
CA GLU A 416 -21.45 15.64 -14.28
C GLU A 416 -22.27 16.79 -14.89
N VAL A 417 -22.83 17.65 -14.01
CA VAL A 417 -23.58 18.82 -14.47
C VAL A 417 -22.66 19.79 -15.20
N ASP A 418 -21.45 20.03 -14.68
CA ASP A 418 -20.44 20.88 -15.33
C ASP A 418 -20.06 20.35 -16.73
N ARG A 419 -19.85 19.05 -16.87
CA ARG A 419 -19.53 18.43 -18.18
C ARG A 419 -20.68 18.54 -19.17
N LYS A 420 -21.93 18.32 -18.71
CA LYS A 420 -23.12 18.50 -19.55
C LYS A 420 -23.27 19.95 -20.01
N ILE A 421 -23.09 20.90 -19.11
CA ILE A 421 -23.13 22.34 -19.44
C ILE A 421 -22.08 22.64 -20.51
N LEU A 422 -20.84 22.20 -20.33
CA LEU A 422 -19.76 22.42 -21.29
C LEU A 422 -20.07 21.80 -22.65
N GLN A 423 -20.63 20.60 -22.69
CA GLN A 423 -21.04 19.93 -23.92
C GLN A 423 -22.15 20.72 -24.67
N LEU A 424 -23.18 21.15 -23.93
CA LEU A 424 -24.27 21.91 -24.49
C LEU A 424 -23.84 23.33 -24.92
N GLU A 425 -22.90 23.96 -24.21
CA GLU A 425 -22.31 25.24 -24.65
C GLU A 425 -21.54 25.10 -25.97
N MET A 426 -20.80 24.00 -26.15
CA MET A 426 -20.13 23.72 -27.43
C MET A 426 -21.14 23.47 -28.57
N GLU A 427 -22.22 22.70 -28.29
CA GLU A 427 -23.30 22.48 -29.26
C GLU A 427 -23.99 23.80 -29.59
N LYS A 428 -24.26 24.66 -28.61
CA LYS A 428 -24.81 26.01 -28.82
C LYS A 428 -23.97 26.85 -29.77
N LEU A 429 -22.64 26.89 -29.55
CA LEU A 429 -21.71 27.64 -30.39
C LEU A 429 -21.68 27.11 -31.86
N SER A 430 -21.92 25.82 -32.04
CA SER A 430 -22.03 25.21 -33.37
C SER A 430 -23.34 25.60 -34.04
N LEU A 431 -24.48 25.44 -33.36
CA LEU A 431 -25.80 25.73 -33.87
C LEU A 431 -26.05 27.22 -34.18
N GLN A 432 -25.39 28.11 -33.42
CA GLN A 432 -25.46 29.56 -33.69
C GLN A 432 -24.90 29.97 -35.08
N LYS A 433 -24.08 29.16 -35.70
CA LYS A 433 -23.49 29.40 -37.01
C LYS A 433 -24.39 28.91 -38.15
N GLU A 434 -25.41 28.12 -37.85
CA GLU A 434 -26.34 27.55 -38.81
C GLU A 434 -27.61 28.41 -38.96
N THR A 435 -28.23 28.40 -40.12
CA THR A 435 -29.37 29.31 -40.45
C THR A 435 -30.68 28.58 -40.75
N ASP A 436 -30.66 27.23 -40.78
CA ASP A 436 -31.84 26.44 -41.07
C ASP A 436 -32.84 26.39 -39.89
N THR A 437 -34.10 26.10 -40.20
CA THR A 437 -35.19 26.11 -39.21
C THR A 437 -35.02 25.02 -38.13
N ALA A 438 -34.52 23.84 -38.50
CA ALA A 438 -34.33 22.73 -37.60
C ALA A 438 -33.25 23.06 -36.53
N SER A 439 -32.16 23.71 -36.94
CA SER A 439 -31.08 24.16 -36.04
C SER A 439 -31.57 25.26 -35.10
N ARG A 440 -32.48 26.13 -35.51
CA ARG A 440 -33.09 27.15 -34.63
C ARG A 440 -34.00 26.54 -33.59
N ASP A 441 -34.83 25.57 -33.96
CA ASP A 441 -35.72 24.87 -33.01
C ASP A 441 -34.88 24.06 -31.99
N ARG A 442 -33.77 23.46 -32.44
CA ARG A 442 -32.84 22.76 -31.54
C ARG A 442 -32.12 23.74 -30.63
N LEU A 443 -31.71 24.91 -31.12
CA LEU A 443 -31.04 25.95 -30.31
C LEU A 443 -31.94 26.46 -29.19
N GLU A 444 -33.23 26.69 -29.45
CA GLU A 444 -34.19 27.18 -28.43
C GLU A 444 -34.39 26.13 -27.32
N ARG A 445 -34.52 24.86 -27.68
CA ARG A 445 -34.63 23.76 -26.68
C ARG A 445 -33.35 23.64 -25.85
N LEU A 446 -32.19 23.73 -26.49
CA LEU A 446 -30.88 23.63 -25.88
C LEU A 446 -30.64 24.81 -24.91
N GLU A 447 -31.06 26.02 -25.26
CA GLU A 447 -30.95 27.19 -24.41
C GLU A 447 -31.80 27.04 -23.14
N LYS A 448 -32.97 26.43 -23.24
CA LYS A 448 -33.80 26.12 -22.07
C LYS A 448 -33.17 25.06 -21.20
N GLU A 449 -32.68 23.96 -21.79
CA GLU A 449 -31.99 22.90 -21.06
C GLU A 449 -30.71 23.42 -20.37
N LEU A 450 -30.00 24.31 -21.01
CA LEU A 450 -28.78 24.93 -20.47
C LEU A 450 -29.09 25.89 -19.32
N ALA A 451 -30.24 26.63 -19.39
CA ALA A 451 -30.70 27.48 -18.30
C ALA A 451 -31.08 26.64 -17.05
N ASP A 452 -31.83 25.54 -17.24
CA ASP A 452 -32.24 24.64 -16.15
C ASP A 452 -31.02 23.97 -15.50
N LEU A 453 -30.03 23.53 -16.29
CA LEU A 453 -28.78 22.96 -15.77
C LEU A 453 -27.92 24.00 -15.04
N LYS A 454 -27.86 25.26 -15.50
CA LYS A 454 -27.12 26.32 -14.79
C LYS A 454 -27.79 26.70 -13.46
N GLU A 455 -29.11 26.66 -13.39
CA GLU A 455 -29.83 26.85 -12.13
C GLU A 455 -29.51 25.71 -11.16
N THR A 456 -29.54 24.46 -11.61
CA THR A 456 -29.14 23.27 -10.83
C THR A 456 -27.70 23.36 -10.38
N GLN A 457 -26.76 23.74 -11.26
CA GLN A 457 -25.35 23.96 -10.94
C GLN A 457 -25.17 24.99 -9.83
N THR A 458 -25.90 26.11 -9.91
CA THR A 458 -25.80 27.17 -8.92
C THR A 458 -26.29 26.71 -7.56
N ALA A 459 -27.40 25.96 -7.52
CA ALA A 459 -27.95 25.40 -6.29
C ALA A 459 -26.98 24.37 -5.66
N LEU A 460 -26.43 23.44 -6.46
CA LEU A 460 -25.47 22.45 -6.00
C LEU A 460 -24.15 23.07 -5.54
N ASN A 461 -23.63 24.10 -6.22
CA ASN A 461 -22.45 24.84 -5.78
C ASN A 461 -22.68 25.52 -4.43
N ALA A 462 -23.82 26.21 -4.24
CA ALA A 462 -24.14 26.86 -2.98
C ALA A 462 -24.26 25.85 -1.82
N GLN A 463 -24.86 24.68 -2.09
CA GLN A 463 -24.95 23.61 -1.11
C GLN A 463 -23.57 23.05 -0.78
N TRP A 464 -22.76 22.74 -1.77
CA TRP A 464 -21.40 22.24 -1.59
C TRP A 464 -20.51 23.18 -0.80
N ASP A 465 -20.53 24.49 -1.14
CA ASP A 465 -19.76 25.51 -0.41
C ASP A 465 -20.19 25.63 1.07
N ALA A 466 -21.50 25.52 1.34
CA ALA A 466 -22.04 25.55 2.70
C ALA A 466 -21.60 24.31 3.51
N GLU A 467 -21.73 23.09 2.94
CA GLU A 467 -21.31 21.85 3.59
C GLU A 467 -19.80 21.83 3.84
N LYS A 468 -19.00 22.22 2.82
CA LYS A 468 -17.54 22.32 2.90
C LYS A 468 -17.09 23.31 3.98
N GLY A 469 -17.77 24.46 4.10
CA GLY A 469 -17.46 25.45 5.12
C GLY A 469 -17.67 24.90 6.54
N ILE A 470 -18.75 24.16 6.79
CA ILE A 470 -19.01 23.54 8.10
C ILE A 470 -17.94 22.48 8.42
N ILE A 471 -17.55 21.64 7.45
CA ILE A 471 -16.54 20.61 7.64
C ILE A 471 -15.18 21.23 7.94
N GLN A 472 -14.79 22.30 7.24
CA GLN A 472 -13.54 23.03 7.50
C GLN A 472 -13.52 23.66 8.90
N ASP A 473 -14.63 24.20 9.37
CA ASP A 473 -14.74 24.72 10.74
C ASP A 473 -14.58 23.62 11.79
N ILE A 474 -15.19 22.46 11.59
CA ILE A 474 -15.02 21.28 12.45
C ILE A 474 -13.54 20.86 12.50
N GLN A 475 -12.87 20.81 11.36
CA GLN A 475 -11.46 20.44 11.29
C GLN A 475 -10.58 21.45 12.05
N ARG A 476 -10.80 22.74 11.87
CA ARG A 476 -10.08 23.79 12.58
C ARG A 476 -10.25 23.67 14.09
N ILE A 477 -11.48 23.47 14.56
CA ILE A 477 -11.78 23.32 15.99
C ILE A 477 -11.08 22.08 16.56
N LYS A 478 -11.10 20.93 15.86
CA LYS A 478 -10.39 19.73 16.28
C LYS A 478 -8.89 19.93 16.40
N GLN A 479 -8.26 20.60 15.44
CA GLN A 479 -6.82 20.94 15.50
C GLN A 479 -6.50 21.87 16.69
N GLU A 480 -7.39 22.79 17.01
CA GLU A 480 -7.22 23.67 18.18
C GLU A 480 -7.36 22.88 19.50
N ILE A 481 -8.30 21.93 19.57
CA ILE A 481 -8.47 21.04 20.71
C ILE A 481 -7.20 20.21 20.94
N GLU A 482 -6.61 19.65 19.88
CA GLU A 482 -5.37 18.88 19.97
C GLU A 482 -4.20 19.73 20.49
N LYS A 483 -4.03 20.95 19.98
CA LYS A 483 -3.02 21.88 20.48
C LYS A 483 -3.22 22.19 21.97
N VAL A 484 -4.46 22.43 22.38
CA VAL A 484 -4.77 22.70 23.79
C VAL A 484 -4.51 21.47 24.66
N ASN A 485 -4.80 20.25 24.18
CA ASN A 485 -4.48 19.03 24.92
C ASN A 485 -2.97 18.84 25.11
N ILE A 486 -2.17 19.16 24.09
CA ILE A 486 -0.69 19.12 24.18
C ILE A 486 -0.22 20.18 25.21
N GLU A 487 -0.76 21.39 25.17
CA GLU A 487 -0.45 22.44 26.14
C GLU A 487 -0.83 22.04 27.58
N ILE A 488 -1.97 21.38 27.79
CA ILE A 488 -2.38 20.86 29.08
C ILE A 488 -1.40 19.82 29.60
N GLN A 489 -1.02 18.82 28.75
CA GLN A 489 -0.04 17.80 29.12
C GLN A 489 1.33 18.40 29.45
N GLN A 490 1.72 19.46 28.75
CA GLN A 490 2.98 20.14 29.02
C GLN A 490 2.92 20.90 30.36
N ALA A 491 1.84 21.63 30.62
CA ALA A 491 1.62 22.33 31.90
C ALA A 491 1.54 21.35 33.10
N GLU A 492 0.89 20.18 32.92
CA GLU A 492 0.85 19.13 33.95
C GLU A 492 2.26 18.57 34.23
N ARG A 493 3.11 18.38 33.23
CA ARG A 493 4.52 17.92 33.39
C ARG A 493 5.39 18.99 34.07
N GLU A 494 5.14 20.27 33.82
CA GLU A 494 5.84 21.40 34.45
C GLU A 494 5.29 21.71 35.85
N TYR A 495 4.28 20.96 36.34
CA TYR A 495 3.56 21.18 37.60
C TYR A 495 2.87 22.55 37.68
N ASP A 496 2.58 23.20 36.54
CA ASP A 496 1.75 24.39 36.50
C ASP A 496 0.25 24.03 36.45
N LEU A 497 -0.26 23.61 37.62
CA LEU A 497 -1.64 23.15 37.77
C LEU A 497 -2.67 24.28 37.52
N ASN A 498 -2.30 25.55 37.71
CA ASN A 498 -3.19 26.67 37.45
C ASN A 498 -3.42 26.83 35.95
N ARG A 499 -2.35 26.81 35.17
CA ARG A 499 -2.42 26.89 33.71
C ARG A 499 -3.12 25.67 33.11
N ALA A 500 -2.82 24.47 33.61
CA ALA A 500 -3.53 23.26 33.20
C ALA A 500 -5.04 23.35 33.48
N ALA A 501 -5.45 23.85 34.64
CA ALA A 501 -6.86 24.03 34.98
C ALA A 501 -7.56 25.10 34.10
N GLU A 502 -6.91 26.23 33.83
CA GLU A 502 -7.43 27.26 32.94
C GLU A 502 -7.65 26.73 31.50
N LEU A 503 -6.68 26.00 30.98
CA LEU A 503 -6.80 25.40 29.66
C LEU A 503 -7.89 24.35 29.62
N LYS A 504 -7.95 23.46 30.62
CA LYS A 504 -8.89 22.33 30.68
C LYS A 504 -10.35 22.76 30.88
N TYR A 505 -10.60 23.62 31.85
CA TYR A 505 -11.96 24.03 32.19
C TYR A 505 -12.44 25.32 31.48
N GLY A 506 -11.52 26.11 30.93
CA GLY A 506 -11.82 27.31 30.14
C GLY A 506 -11.82 27.00 28.64
N LYS A 507 -10.62 26.93 28.04
CA LYS A 507 -10.44 26.90 26.59
C LYS A 507 -10.92 25.60 25.97
N LEU A 508 -10.57 24.42 26.56
CA LEU A 508 -10.99 23.12 26.05
C LEU A 508 -12.52 22.97 26.10
N ALA A 509 -13.16 23.36 27.20
CA ALA A 509 -14.61 23.27 27.35
C ALA A 509 -15.35 24.15 26.33
N SER A 510 -14.83 25.38 26.03
CA SER A 510 -15.42 26.23 25.00
C SER A 510 -15.30 25.64 23.61
N LEU A 511 -14.13 25.09 23.24
CA LEU A 511 -13.90 24.44 21.95
C LEU A 511 -14.75 23.18 21.78
N GLN A 512 -14.94 22.39 22.83
CA GLN A 512 -15.83 21.21 22.80
C GLN A 512 -17.29 21.62 22.56
N LYS A 513 -17.74 22.73 23.13
CA LYS A 513 -19.10 23.25 22.89
C LYS A 513 -19.26 23.77 21.46
N GLU A 514 -18.24 24.47 20.94
CA GLU A 514 -18.21 24.91 19.54
C GLU A 514 -18.24 23.72 18.57
N LEU A 515 -17.47 22.65 18.85
CA LEU A 515 -17.45 21.42 18.09
C LEU A 515 -18.84 20.78 18.04
N THR A 516 -19.49 20.61 19.21
CA THR A 516 -20.85 20.03 19.29
C THR A 516 -21.87 20.87 18.51
N ASN A 517 -21.77 22.19 18.55
CA ASN A 517 -22.64 23.07 17.77
C ASN A 517 -22.42 22.90 16.25
N ALA A 518 -21.16 22.79 15.80
CA ALA A 518 -20.83 22.64 14.40
C ALA A 518 -21.30 21.24 13.89
N GLU A 519 -21.08 20.19 14.68
CA GLU A 519 -21.56 18.83 14.37
C GLU A 519 -23.10 18.77 14.32
N THR A 520 -23.79 19.47 15.20
CA THR A 520 -25.27 19.55 15.18
C THR A 520 -25.77 20.26 13.92
N ARG A 521 -25.09 21.33 13.47
CA ARG A 521 -25.42 22.01 12.21
C ARG A 521 -25.21 21.07 11.01
N LEU A 522 -24.12 20.33 10.99
CA LEU A 522 -23.86 19.38 9.92
C LEU A 522 -24.92 18.28 9.87
N ALA A 523 -25.26 17.69 11.01
CA ALA A 523 -26.32 16.68 11.13
C ALA A 523 -27.69 17.18 10.66
N GLN A 524 -28.04 18.44 10.98
CA GLN A 524 -29.29 19.06 10.47
C GLN A 524 -29.29 19.20 8.95
N THR A 525 -28.16 19.54 8.35
CA THR A 525 -28.03 19.65 6.89
C THR A 525 -28.15 18.28 6.24
N GLN A 526 -27.56 17.24 6.84
CA GLN A 526 -27.62 15.85 6.35
C GLN A 526 -29.03 15.23 6.48
N THR A 527 -29.78 15.57 7.53
CA THR A 527 -31.14 15.02 7.77
C THR A 527 -32.15 15.50 6.72
N SER A 528 -31.88 16.57 5.99
CA SER A 528 -32.71 17.05 4.88
C SER A 528 -32.67 16.19 3.61
N GLY A 529 -31.94 15.06 3.61
CA GLY A 529 -32.04 13.99 2.62
C GLY A 529 -31.24 14.16 1.33
N LYS A 530 -30.39 15.18 1.20
CA LYS A 530 -29.53 15.40 0.03
C LYS A 530 -28.16 15.95 0.43
N SER A 531 -27.44 15.26 1.32
CA SER A 531 -26.05 15.66 1.58
C SER A 531 -25.17 15.28 0.39
N LEU A 532 -24.38 16.25 -0.11
CA LEU A 532 -23.40 16.06 -1.17
C LEU A 532 -22.06 15.50 -0.63
N LEU A 533 -21.77 15.75 0.66
CA LEU A 533 -20.52 15.37 1.29
C LEU A 533 -20.76 14.40 2.44
N ARG A 534 -19.96 13.33 2.47
CA ARG A 534 -19.88 12.40 3.60
C ARG A 534 -18.73 12.82 4.50
N GLU A 535 -18.87 12.63 5.80
CA GLU A 535 -17.83 12.98 6.79
C GLU A 535 -17.16 11.72 7.38
N GLU A 536 -17.80 10.57 7.26
CA GLU A 536 -17.40 9.35 7.94
C GLU A 536 -17.01 8.25 6.97
N VAL A 537 -15.84 7.64 7.21
CA VAL A 537 -15.39 6.42 6.53
C VAL A 537 -16.25 5.26 7.02
N THR A 538 -16.85 4.56 6.08
CA THR A 538 -17.75 3.43 6.32
C THR A 538 -17.11 2.11 5.89
N GLU A 539 -17.77 1.00 6.23
CA GLU A 539 -17.41 -0.34 5.74
C GLU A 539 -17.37 -0.40 4.20
N SER A 540 -18.30 0.29 3.52
CA SER A 540 -18.34 0.33 2.06
C SER A 540 -17.10 0.98 1.45
N ASP A 541 -16.55 2.01 2.09
CA ASP A 541 -15.34 2.68 1.60
C ASP A 541 -14.11 1.76 1.70
N ILE A 542 -13.98 1.06 2.83
CA ILE A 542 -12.94 0.03 3.03
C ILE A 542 -13.07 -1.05 1.97
N ALA A 543 -14.28 -1.54 1.80
CA ALA A 543 -14.60 -2.56 0.85
C ALA A 543 -14.25 -2.10 -0.59
N GLU A 544 -14.52 -0.87 -1.01
CA GLU A 544 -14.17 -0.35 -2.34
C GLU A 544 -12.65 -0.32 -2.56
N ILE A 545 -11.85 0.03 -1.55
CA ILE A 545 -10.39 0.03 -1.68
C ILE A 545 -9.86 -1.39 -1.84
N ILE A 546 -10.38 -2.34 -1.05
CA ILE A 546 -10.03 -3.75 -1.21
C ILE A 546 -10.33 -4.23 -2.62
N SER A 547 -11.47 -3.80 -3.20
CA SER A 547 -11.80 -4.10 -4.60
C SER A 547 -10.74 -3.58 -5.56
N LYS A 548 -10.29 -2.34 -5.36
CA LYS A 548 -9.24 -1.76 -6.21
C LYS A 548 -7.92 -2.53 -6.10
N TRP A 549 -7.55 -2.96 -4.89
CA TRP A 549 -6.31 -3.70 -4.66
C TRP A 549 -6.36 -5.14 -5.18
N THR A 550 -7.47 -5.82 -4.97
CA THR A 550 -7.61 -7.25 -5.27
C THR A 550 -8.29 -7.54 -6.60
N GLY A 551 -8.96 -6.55 -7.18
CA GLY A 551 -9.81 -6.72 -8.37
C GLY A 551 -11.13 -7.42 -8.10
N ILE A 552 -11.52 -7.60 -6.83
CA ILE A 552 -12.79 -8.26 -6.43
C ILE A 552 -13.86 -7.18 -6.29
N PRO A 553 -15.01 -7.28 -6.98
CA PRO A 553 -16.07 -6.29 -6.87
C PRO A 553 -16.71 -6.25 -5.47
N VAL A 554 -16.77 -5.06 -4.88
CA VAL A 554 -17.10 -4.85 -3.48
C VAL A 554 -18.57 -4.71 -3.20
N SER A 555 -19.35 -4.19 -4.15
CA SER A 555 -20.81 -4.05 -3.99
C SER A 555 -21.48 -5.35 -3.51
N LYS A 556 -20.73 -6.46 -3.59
CA LYS A 556 -21.18 -7.80 -3.21
C LYS A 556 -20.46 -8.36 -1.97
N LEU A 557 -19.49 -7.69 -1.41
CA LEU A 557 -18.85 -8.09 -0.14
C LEU A 557 -19.68 -7.67 1.09
N VAL A 558 -20.53 -6.68 0.94
CA VAL A 558 -21.38 -6.12 2.01
C VAL A 558 -22.82 -6.65 1.99
N GLU A 559 -23.38 -6.89 0.80
CA GLU A 559 -24.67 -7.58 0.72
C GLU A 559 -24.51 -9.05 1.15
N SER A 560 -25.32 -9.46 2.08
CA SER A 560 -25.21 -10.75 2.75
C SER A 560 -24.86 -11.87 1.75
N GLU A 561 -23.59 -12.30 1.75
CA GLU A 561 -23.14 -13.50 1.00
C GLU A 561 -24.11 -14.66 1.23
N MET A 562 -24.76 -14.67 2.39
CA MET A 562 -25.75 -15.64 2.77
C MET A 562 -26.97 -15.66 1.83
N GLN A 563 -27.49 -14.48 1.44
CA GLN A 563 -28.65 -14.42 0.52
C GLN A 563 -28.27 -14.84 -0.90
N LYS A 564 -27.11 -14.43 -1.38
CA LYS A 564 -26.59 -14.87 -2.68
C LYS A 564 -26.38 -16.37 -2.74
N LEU A 565 -25.81 -16.95 -1.68
CA LEU A 565 -25.59 -18.39 -1.63
C LEU A 565 -26.90 -19.18 -1.61
N LEU A 566 -27.96 -18.64 -1.01
CA LEU A 566 -29.30 -19.26 -1.04
C LEU A 566 -29.92 -19.25 -2.44
N HIS A 567 -29.57 -18.26 -3.29
CA HIS A 567 -30.09 -18.17 -4.67
C HIS A 567 -29.11 -18.70 -5.73
N LEU A 568 -27.99 -19.30 -5.29
CA LEU A 568 -26.93 -19.79 -6.19
C LEU A 568 -27.48 -20.79 -7.22
N GLU A 569 -28.31 -21.72 -6.79
CA GLU A 569 -28.90 -22.74 -7.65
C GLU A 569 -29.78 -22.13 -8.76
N ASP A 570 -30.67 -21.20 -8.41
CA ASP A 570 -31.54 -20.52 -9.36
C ASP A 570 -30.77 -19.75 -10.42
N GLU A 571 -29.71 -19.06 -10.01
CA GLU A 571 -28.85 -18.27 -10.92
C GLU A 571 -28.04 -19.16 -11.86
N LEU A 572 -27.53 -20.29 -11.35
CA LEU A 572 -26.83 -21.26 -12.20
C LEU A 572 -27.76 -21.87 -13.25
N HIS A 573 -29.00 -22.19 -12.88
CA HIS A 573 -30.02 -22.70 -13.81
C HIS A 573 -30.39 -21.72 -14.93
N ARG A 574 -30.29 -20.42 -14.71
CA ARG A 574 -30.50 -19.42 -15.77
C ARG A 574 -29.45 -19.51 -16.89
N ARG A 575 -28.23 -20.00 -16.60
CA ARG A 575 -27.14 -20.12 -17.58
C ARG A 575 -26.90 -21.53 -18.06
N VAL A 576 -27.11 -22.52 -17.21
CA VAL A 576 -26.83 -23.94 -17.50
C VAL A 576 -28.15 -24.68 -17.60
N ILE A 577 -28.48 -25.07 -18.81
CA ILE A 577 -29.76 -25.72 -19.12
C ILE A 577 -29.60 -27.24 -19.04
N GLY A 578 -30.57 -27.90 -18.40
CA GLY A 578 -30.73 -29.35 -18.43
C GLY A 578 -29.72 -30.17 -17.66
N GLN A 579 -29.07 -29.60 -16.67
CA GLN A 579 -28.08 -30.28 -15.81
C GLN A 579 -28.43 -30.09 -14.32
N ASP A 580 -29.71 -30.32 -13.96
CA ASP A 580 -30.26 -30.00 -12.66
C ASP A 580 -29.51 -30.65 -11.51
N GLU A 581 -29.20 -31.95 -11.59
CA GLU A 581 -28.42 -32.66 -10.57
C GLU A 581 -27.01 -32.08 -10.39
N ALA A 582 -26.38 -31.69 -11.51
CA ALA A 582 -25.02 -31.11 -11.48
C ALA A 582 -25.03 -29.75 -10.83
N VAL A 583 -26.01 -28.91 -11.12
CA VAL A 583 -26.17 -27.58 -10.55
C VAL A 583 -26.47 -27.67 -9.05
N THR A 584 -27.41 -28.50 -8.64
CA THR A 584 -27.77 -28.70 -7.22
C THR A 584 -26.58 -29.22 -6.42
N ALA A 585 -25.85 -30.24 -6.91
CA ALA A 585 -24.69 -30.80 -6.21
C ALA A 585 -23.56 -29.77 -6.02
N VAL A 586 -23.32 -28.92 -7.03
CA VAL A 586 -22.35 -27.82 -6.94
C VAL A 586 -22.80 -26.77 -5.94
N ALA A 587 -24.06 -26.35 -5.99
CA ALA A 587 -24.62 -25.37 -5.07
C ALA A 587 -24.54 -25.84 -3.61
N ASP A 588 -24.94 -27.07 -3.34
CA ASP A 588 -24.89 -27.67 -2.00
C ASP A 588 -23.48 -27.76 -1.43
N ALA A 589 -22.50 -28.16 -2.25
CA ALA A 589 -21.09 -28.25 -1.81
C ALA A 589 -20.54 -26.87 -1.45
N ILE A 590 -20.81 -25.84 -2.25
CA ILE A 590 -20.38 -24.47 -2.00
C ILE A 590 -21.07 -23.90 -0.76
N GLN A 591 -22.39 -24.14 -0.60
CA GLN A 591 -23.14 -23.71 0.57
C GLN A 591 -22.60 -24.35 1.86
N ARG A 592 -22.29 -25.66 1.85
CA ARG A 592 -21.66 -26.35 2.99
C ARG A 592 -20.33 -25.72 3.39
N SER A 593 -19.49 -25.42 2.41
CA SER A 593 -18.18 -24.82 2.64
C SER A 593 -18.30 -23.41 3.23
N ARG A 594 -19.18 -22.59 2.67
CA ARG A 594 -19.40 -21.21 3.13
C ARG A 594 -20.13 -21.12 4.47
N ALA A 595 -20.88 -22.13 4.84
CA ALA A 595 -21.47 -22.26 6.18
C ALA A 595 -20.44 -22.64 7.26
N GLY A 596 -19.15 -22.79 6.90
CA GLY A 596 -18.09 -23.13 7.86
C GLY A 596 -18.07 -24.61 8.27
N LEU A 597 -18.76 -25.49 7.54
CA LEU A 597 -18.83 -26.93 7.82
C LEU A 597 -17.72 -27.74 7.13
N SER A 598 -16.89 -27.10 6.30
CA SER A 598 -15.73 -27.71 5.62
C SER A 598 -14.42 -27.34 6.30
N ASP A 599 -13.34 -28.10 6.04
CA ASP A 599 -12.01 -27.81 6.57
C ASP A 599 -11.50 -26.45 6.03
N PRO A 600 -11.18 -25.49 6.90
CA PRO A 600 -10.71 -24.16 6.50
C PRO A 600 -9.33 -24.16 5.80
N ASN A 601 -8.59 -25.28 5.84
CA ASN A 601 -7.31 -25.41 5.20
C ASN A 601 -7.39 -25.94 3.74
N ARG A 602 -8.57 -26.27 3.26
CA ARG A 602 -8.80 -26.80 1.91
C ARG A 602 -9.41 -25.72 1.00
N PRO A 603 -9.37 -25.90 -0.33
CA PRO A 603 -10.14 -25.07 -1.26
C PRO A 603 -11.64 -25.04 -0.89
N ILE A 604 -12.38 -23.99 -1.33
CA ILE A 604 -13.81 -23.85 -1.07
C ILE A 604 -14.56 -25.11 -1.45
N ALA A 605 -14.28 -25.66 -2.65
CA ALA A 605 -14.82 -26.92 -3.14
C ALA A 605 -13.92 -27.47 -4.26
N SER A 606 -13.97 -28.78 -4.45
CA SER A 606 -13.25 -29.47 -5.50
C SER A 606 -14.18 -30.47 -6.23
N PHE A 607 -14.26 -30.34 -7.55
CA PHE A 607 -15.19 -31.09 -8.39
C PHE A 607 -14.48 -31.81 -9.54
N ILE A 608 -14.95 -33.01 -9.88
CA ILE A 608 -14.67 -33.63 -11.17
C ILE A 608 -15.96 -33.67 -12.00
N PHE A 609 -15.97 -32.96 -13.12
CA PHE A 609 -17.06 -32.90 -14.08
C PHE A 609 -16.87 -33.98 -15.16
N LEU A 610 -17.73 -34.97 -15.17
CA LEU A 610 -17.69 -36.13 -16.05
C LEU A 610 -18.77 -36.01 -17.11
N GLY A 611 -18.47 -36.35 -18.34
CA GLY A 611 -19.47 -36.36 -19.39
C GLY A 611 -18.94 -36.04 -20.79
N PRO A 612 -19.76 -36.25 -21.83
CA PRO A 612 -19.36 -35.98 -23.20
C PRO A 612 -19.07 -34.50 -23.46
N THR A 613 -18.50 -34.22 -24.62
CA THR A 613 -18.15 -32.85 -25.00
C THR A 613 -19.42 -32.05 -25.30
N GLY A 614 -19.47 -30.78 -24.94
CA GLY A 614 -20.55 -29.86 -25.30
C GLY A 614 -21.82 -29.95 -24.45
N VAL A 615 -21.81 -30.59 -23.29
CA VAL A 615 -22.93 -30.71 -22.35
C VAL A 615 -23.04 -29.61 -21.31
N GLY A 616 -22.09 -28.68 -21.29
CA GLY A 616 -22.15 -27.54 -20.39
C GLY A 616 -21.11 -27.48 -19.26
N LYS A 617 -20.15 -28.43 -19.16
CA LYS A 617 -19.11 -28.46 -18.10
C LYS A 617 -18.37 -27.15 -17.93
N THR A 618 -17.83 -26.59 -19.00
CA THR A 618 -17.11 -25.31 -18.97
C THR A 618 -18.04 -24.11 -18.74
N GLU A 619 -19.30 -24.19 -19.19
CA GLU A 619 -20.28 -23.11 -18.97
C GLU A 619 -20.68 -23.02 -17.50
N LEU A 620 -20.82 -24.17 -16.80
CA LEU A 620 -21.07 -24.16 -15.35
C LEU A 620 -19.89 -23.54 -14.57
N ALA A 621 -18.64 -23.85 -14.98
CA ALA A 621 -17.46 -23.21 -14.38
C ALA A 621 -17.44 -21.67 -14.59
N LYS A 622 -17.82 -21.21 -15.80
CA LYS A 622 -17.96 -19.78 -16.09
C LYS A 622 -19.11 -19.12 -15.31
N ALA A 623 -20.24 -19.81 -15.20
CA ALA A 623 -21.38 -19.33 -14.43
C ALA A 623 -21.01 -19.15 -12.95
N LEU A 624 -20.28 -20.10 -12.38
CA LEU A 624 -19.75 -20.02 -11.01
C LEU A 624 -18.79 -18.84 -10.83
N ALA A 625 -17.81 -18.67 -11.75
CA ALA A 625 -16.88 -17.55 -11.69
C ALA A 625 -17.61 -16.21 -11.78
N SER A 626 -18.55 -16.09 -12.70
CA SER A 626 -19.36 -14.88 -12.88
C SER A 626 -20.23 -14.58 -11.67
N TYR A 627 -20.82 -15.60 -11.03
CA TYR A 627 -21.74 -15.38 -9.91
C TYR A 627 -21.03 -15.18 -8.58
N LEU A 628 -20.03 -15.99 -8.27
CA LEU A 628 -19.33 -15.93 -6.98
C LEU A 628 -18.24 -14.83 -6.93
N PHE A 629 -17.61 -14.58 -8.08
CA PHE A 629 -16.50 -13.64 -8.19
C PHE A 629 -16.76 -12.49 -9.17
N ASP A 630 -18.02 -12.34 -9.61
CA ASP A 630 -18.57 -11.24 -10.43
C ASP A 630 -17.85 -11.02 -11.79
N SER A 631 -17.03 -11.94 -12.22
CA SER A 631 -16.33 -11.87 -13.50
C SER A 631 -16.08 -13.25 -14.08
N GLU A 632 -16.39 -13.43 -15.38
CA GLU A 632 -15.94 -14.64 -16.08
C GLU A 632 -14.42 -14.76 -16.18
N GLU A 633 -13.70 -13.63 -16.08
CA GLU A 633 -12.24 -13.59 -16.05
C GLU A 633 -11.64 -14.09 -14.74
N ALA A 634 -12.45 -14.23 -13.68
CA ALA A 634 -12.03 -14.87 -12.44
C ALA A 634 -11.91 -16.40 -12.60
N MET A 635 -11.97 -16.92 -13.83
CA MET A 635 -11.71 -18.30 -14.15
C MET A 635 -10.29 -18.47 -14.74
N VAL A 636 -9.45 -19.22 -14.04
CA VAL A 636 -8.12 -19.64 -14.51
C VAL A 636 -8.28 -21.01 -15.20
N ARG A 637 -8.21 -21.03 -16.52
CA ARG A 637 -8.31 -22.26 -17.30
C ARG A 637 -6.94 -22.79 -17.67
N ILE A 638 -6.70 -24.05 -17.38
CA ILE A 638 -5.48 -24.78 -17.70
C ILE A 638 -5.85 -26.05 -18.46
N ASP A 639 -5.41 -26.15 -19.70
CA ASP A 639 -5.63 -27.32 -20.55
C ASP A 639 -4.57 -28.38 -20.28
N MET A 640 -4.94 -29.52 -19.73
CA MET A 640 -4.03 -30.59 -19.35
C MET A 640 -3.40 -31.29 -20.53
N SER A 641 -3.89 -31.09 -21.74
CA SER A 641 -3.23 -31.59 -22.96
C SER A 641 -1.85 -30.93 -23.21
N GLU A 642 -1.61 -29.74 -22.63
CA GLU A 642 -0.30 -29.08 -22.68
C GLU A 642 0.68 -29.59 -21.60
N TYR A 643 0.22 -30.42 -20.67
CA TYR A 643 0.95 -30.93 -19.50
C TYR A 643 1.10 -32.44 -19.49
N MET A 644 1.23 -33.02 -20.68
CA MET A 644 1.42 -34.49 -20.87
C MET A 644 2.85 -34.93 -20.56
N GLU A 645 3.82 -34.04 -20.60
CA GLU A 645 5.23 -34.35 -20.39
C GLU A 645 5.70 -33.89 -19.00
N LYS A 646 6.69 -34.61 -18.44
CA LYS A 646 7.26 -34.35 -17.13
C LYS A 646 7.79 -32.92 -17.01
N HIS A 647 8.43 -32.38 -18.04
CA HIS A 647 8.96 -31.01 -18.05
C HIS A 647 7.88 -29.93 -18.06
N ALA A 648 6.68 -30.27 -18.48
CA ALA A 648 5.57 -29.34 -18.49
C ALA A 648 5.06 -28.99 -17.08
N VAL A 649 5.25 -29.88 -16.09
CA VAL A 649 4.84 -29.65 -14.69
C VAL A 649 5.57 -28.44 -14.10
N SER A 650 6.84 -28.22 -14.45
CA SER A 650 7.58 -27.02 -14.03
C SER A 650 6.98 -25.71 -14.54
N ARG A 651 6.18 -25.72 -15.61
CA ARG A 651 5.45 -24.53 -16.05
C ARG A 651 4.27 -24.18 -15.17
N LEU A 652 3.71 -25.18 -14.45
CA LEU A 652 2.60 -24.91 -13.50
C LEU A 652 3.06 -24.18 -12.26
N ILE A 653 4.18 -24.64 -11.64
CA ILE A 653 4.65 -24.14 -10.33
C ILE A 653 5.96 -23.36 -10.42
N GLY A 654 6.54 -23.22 -11.63
CA GLY A 654 7.82 -22.54 -11.89
C GLY A 654 8.97 -23.53 -12.11
N ALA A 655 10.00 -23.07 -12.85
CA ALA A 655 11.21 -23.84 -13.12
C ALA A 655 12.14 -23.83 -11.89
N PRO A 656 12.85 -24.93 -11.58
CA PRO A 656 13.83 -24.97 -10.51
C PRO A 656 15.00 -23.98 -10.74
N PRO A 657 15.72 -23.57 -9.69
CA PRO A 657 16.87 -22.66 -9.82
C PRO A 657 17.89 -23.19 -10.83
N GLY A 658 18.32 -22.33 -11.74
CA GLY A 658 19.31 -22.65 -12.79
C GLY A 658 18.73 -23.14 -14.12
N TYR A 659 17.41 -23.25 -14.25
CA TYR A 659 16.75 -23.56 -15.52
C TYR A 659 16.15 -22.28 -16.17
N VAL A 660 16.03 -22.32 -17.49
CA VAL A 660 15.40 -21.24 -18.26
C VAL A 660 13.94 -21.10 -17.82
N GLY A 661 13.50 -19.85 -17.53
CA GLY A 661 12.14 -19.54 -17.04
C GLY A 661 12.01 -19.52 -15.51
N TYR A 662 13.08 -19.62 -14.74
CA TYR A 662 13.04 -19.49 -13.27
C TYR A 662 12.44 -18.15 -12.79
N ASP A 663 12.80 -17.05 -13.47
CA ASP A 663 12.32 -15.71 -13.11
C ASP A 663 10.86 -15.44 -13.53
N GLU A 664 10.30 -16.24 -14.45
CA GLU A 664 8.93 -16.05 -14.95
C GLU A 664 7.83 -16.57 -14.01
N GLY A 665 8.20 -17.41 -13.02
CA GLY A 665 7.25 -18.05 -12.12
C GLY A 665 6.40 -19.14 -12.79
N GLY A 666 5.54 -19.81 -12.02
CA GLY A 666 4.63 -20.84 -12.56
C GLY A 666 3.31 -20.24 -13.06
N GLN A 667 2.79 -20.74 -14.16
CA GLN A 667 1.56 -20.23 -14.78
C GLN A 667 0.37 -20.32 -13.81
N LEU A 668 0.21 -21.43 -13.10
CA LEU A 668 -0.84 -21.61 -12.10
C LEU A 668 -0.58 -20.76 -10.86
N THR A 669 0.64 -20.81 -10.30
CA THR A 669 0.99 -20.13 -9.07
C THR A 669 0.94 -18.62 -9.21
N GLU A 670 1.42 -18.05 -10.32
CA GLU A 670 1.33 -16.60 -10.59
C GLU A 670 -0.11 -16.15 -10.85
N ALA A 671 -0.92 -16.95 -11.57
CA ALA A 671 -2.32 -16.62 -11.81
C ALA A 671 -3.10 -16.51 -10.49
N ILE A 672 -2.93 -17.49 -9.58
CA ILE A 672 -3.63 -17.50 -8.28
C ILE A 672 -3.05 -16.47 -7.31
N ARG A 673 -1.74 -16.22 -7.33
CA ARG A 673 -1.13 -15.16 -6.53
C ARG A 673 -1.72 -13.77 -6.87
N ARG A 674 -1.98 -13.53 -8.15
CA ARG A 674 -2.61 -12.29 -8.62
C ARG A 674 -4.10 -12.24 -8.39
N ARG A 675 -4.78 -13.40 -8.41
CA ARG A 675 -6.23 -13.52 -8.23
C ARG A 675 -6.52 -14.68 -7.29
N PRO A 676 -6.41 -14.48 -5.97
CA PRO A 676 -6.60 -15.55 -4.98
C PRO A 676 -8.05 -16.05 -4.89
N TYR A 677 -9.01 -15.29 -5.44
CA TYR A 677 -10.41 -15.65 -5.58
C TYR A 677 -10.69 -16.02 -7.02
N ALA A 678 -10.67 -17.29 -7.34
CA ALA A 678 -10.83 -17.75 -8.71
C ALA A 678 -11.47 -19.14 -8.77
N VAL A 679 -12.09 -19.43 -9.91
CA VAL A 679 -12.41 -20.80 -10.32
C VAL A 679 -11.23 -21.31 -11.13
N VAL A 680 -10.57 -22.36 -10.65
CA VAL A 680 -9.47 -23.01 -11.38
C VAL A 680 -10.05 -24.20 -12.13
N LEU A 681 -10.03 -24.11 -13.45
CA LEU A 681 -10.52 -25.15 -14.34
C LEU A 681 -9.36 -25.91 -14.97
N PHE A 682 -9.15 -27.15 -14.54
CA PHE A 682 -8.26 -28.11 -15.20
C PHE A 682 -9.07 -28.88 -16.25
N ASP A 683 -8.84 -28.57 -17.52
CA ASP A 683 -9.60 -29.18 -18.62
C ASP A 683 -8.86 -30.45 -19.11
N GLU A 684 -9.64 -31.54 -19.36
CA GLU A 684 -9.16 -32.83 -19.82
C GLU A 684 -8.08 -33.49 -18.91
N ILE A 685 -8.41 -33.57 -17.59
CA ILE A 685 -7.48 -34.01 -16.54
C ILE A 685 -6.88 -35.43 -16.82
N GLU A 686 -7.57 -36.31 -17.56
CA GLU A 686 -7.09 -37.60 -17.95
C GLU A 686 -5.83 -37.54 -18.81
N LYS A 687 -5.50 -36.44 -19.43
CA LYS A 687 -4.30 -36.24 -20.27
C LYS A 687 -3.07 -35.79 -19.49
N ALA A 688 -3.24 -35.40 -18.23
CA ALA A 688 -2.18 -34.85 -17.41
C ALA A 688 -1.08 -35.91 -17.10
N HIS A 689 0.17 -35.43 -17.05
CA HIS A 689 1.27 -36.27 -16.55
C HIS A 689 1.06 -36.69 -15.09
N PRO A 690 1.47 -37.86 -14.63
CA PRO A 690 1.31 -38.32 -13.25
C PRO A 690 1.84 -37.34 -12.18
N ASP A 691 2.88 -36.59 -12.47
CA ASP A 691 3.47 -35.62 -11.53
C ASP A 691 2.55 -34.40 -11.31
N VAL A 692 1.63 -34.09 -12.23
CA VAL A 692 0.62 -33.02 -12.02
C VAL A 692 -0.28 -33.40 -10.85
N PHE A 693 -0.65 -34.67 -10.72
CA PHE A 693 -1.50 -35.14 -9.61
C PHE A 693 -0.84 -34.94 -8.24
N ASN A 694 0.49 -34.99 -8.15
CA ASN A 694 1.21 -34.71 -6.91
C ASN A 694 1.05 -33.24 -6.49
N VAL A 695 1.08 -32.29 -7.44
CA VAL A 695 0.79 -30.87 -7.18
C VAL A 695 -0.67 -30.68 -6.78
N MET A 696 -1.58 -31.36 -7.48
CA MET A 696 -3.01 -31.27 -7.16
C MET A 696 -3.34 -31.84 -5.79
N LEU A 697 -2.71 -32.93 -5.37
CA LEU A 697 -2.86 -33.49 -4.02
C LEU A 697 -2.48 -32.47 -2.97
N GLN A 698 -1.40 -31.70 -3.16
CA GLN A 698 -0.99 -30.66 -2.24
C GLN A 698 -2.03 -29.52 -2.19
N ILE A 699 -2.61 -29.13 -3.33
CA ILE A 699 -3.69 -28.13 -3.38
C ILE A 699 -4.92 -28.64 -2.62
N LEU A 700 -5.34 -29.88 -2.89
CA LEU A 700 -6.58 -30.44 -2.34
C LEU A 700 -6.48 -30.75 -0.83
N ASP A 701 -5.30 -31.07 -0.31
CA ASP A 701 -5.10 -31.38 1.11
C ASP A 701 -4.79 -30.15 1.96
N ASP A 702 -3.77 -29.37 1.52
CA ASP A 702 -3.21 -28.28 2.30
C ASP A 702 -3.75 -26.90 1.87
N GLY A 703 -4.49 -26.83 0.77
CA GLY A 703 -4.98 -25.56 0.19
C GLY A 703 -3.86 -24.61 -0.22
N ARG A 704 -2.64 -25.09 -0.43
CA ARG A 704 -1.47 -24.27 -0.77
C ARG A 704 -0.45 -25.04 -1.59
N VAL A 705 0.35 -24.30 -2.36
CA VAL A 705 1.48 -24.86 -3.12
C VAL A 705 2.68 -23.94 -2.95
N THR A 706 3.86 -24.53 -2.77
CA THR A 706 5.11 -23.76 -2.77
C THR A 706 5.64 -23.71 -4.21
N ASP A 707 5.86 -22.50 -4.71
CA ASP A 707 6.43 -22.27 -6.04
C ASP A 707 7.94 -22.60 -6.07
N SER A 708 8.52 -22.57 -7.26
CA SER A 708 9.96 -22.81 -7.45
C SER A 708 10.87 -21.76 -6.79
N GLN A 709 10.33 -20.60 -6.42
CA GLN A 709 11.04 -19.52 -5.75
C GLN A 709 10.92 -19.62 -4.22
N GLY A 710 10.27 -20.67 -3.70
CA GLY A 710 10.05 -20.89 -2.27
C GLY A 710 8.87 -20.14 -1.69
N ARG A 711 8.06 -19.45 -2.51
CA ARG A 711 6.88 -18.70 -2.06
C ARG A 711 5.68 -19.65 -1.97
N THR A 712 4.94 -19.54 -0.87
CA THR A 712 3.70 -20.31 -0.68
C THR A 712 2.54 -19.54 -1.30
N VAL A 713 1.83 -20.18 -2.22
CA VAL A 713 0.63 -19.67 -2.89
C VAL A 713 -0.60 -20.31 -2.28
N ASP A 714 -1.56 -19.51 -1.85
CA ASP A 714 -2.77 -19.94 -1.15
C ASP A 714 -3.93 -20.20 -2.14
N PHE A 715 -4.54 -21.38 -2.04
CA PHE A 715 -5.68 -21.85 -2.84
C PHE A 715 -6.96 -21.99 -2.01
N LYS A 716 -6.97 -21.63 -0.73
CA LYS A 716 -8.13 -21.81 0.16
C LYS A 716 -9.38 -21.08 -0.30
N ASN A 717 -9.20 -19.98 -1.03
CA ASN A 717 -10.29 -19.18 -1.56
C ASN A 717 -10.65 -19.52 -3.02
N THR A 718 -10.15 -20.64 -3.55
CA THR A 718 -10.43 -21.08 -4.92
C THR A 718 -11.44 -22.21 -4.96
N ILE A 719 -12.12 -22.35 -6.09
CA ILE A 719 -12.94 -23.51 -6.43
C ILE A 719 -12.18 -24.28 -7.50
N ILE A 720 -11.88 -25.55 -7.24
CA ILE A 720 -11.15 -26.40 -8.16
C ILE A 720 -12.15 -27.23 -8.97
N ILE A 721 -12.12 -27.09 -10.28
CA ILE A 721 -12.93 -27.85 -11.21
C ILE A 721 -12.03 -28.61 -12.17
N MET A 722 -12.23 -29.90 -12.29
CA MET A 722 -11.50 -30.76 -13.21
C MET A 722 -12.51 -31.34 -14.20
N THR A 723 -12.29 -31.24 -15.51
CA THR A 723 -13.17 -31.87 -16.48
C THR A 723 -12.55 -33.15 -17.01
N SER A 724 -13.37 -34.14 -17.28
CA SER A 724 -12.93 -35.37 -17.90
C SER A 724 -14.00 -35.94 -18.84
N ASN A 725 -13.54 -36.62 -19.88
CA ASN A 725 -14.36 -37.33 -20.83
C ASN A 725 -14.39 -38.87 -20.58
N ILE A 726 -13.76 -39.33 -19.48
CA ILE A 726 -13.77 -40.73 -19.08
C ILE A 726 -15.22 -41.17 -18.82
N GLY A 727 -15.59 -42.32 -19.32
CA GLY A 727 -16.93 -42.88 -19.15
C GLY A 727 -17.99 -42.25 -20.05
N SER A 728 -17.66 -41.32 -20.93
CA SER A 728 -18.64 -40.65 -21.81
C SER A 728 -19.42 -41.58 -22.69
N GLN A 729 -18.84 -42.73 -23.11
CA GLN A 729 -19.56 -43.74 -23.88
C GLN A 729 -20.73 -44.34 -23.09
N TYR A 730 -20.56 -44.66 -21.82
CA TYR A 730 -21.62 -45.17 -20.97
C TYR A 730 -22.77 -44.18 -20.77
N ILE A 731 -22.44 -42.87 -20.76
CA ILE A 731 -23.44 -41.79 -20.66
C ILE A 731 -24.24 -41.68 -21.96
N LEU A 732 -23.57 -41.81 -23.11
CA LEU A 732 -24.24 -41.78 -24.43
C LEU A 732 -25.11 -43.02 -24.68
N ASP A 733 -24.71 -44.20 -24.20
CA ASP A 733 -25.46 -45.45 -24.36
C ASP A 733 -26.80 -45.43 -23.60
N VAL A 734 -26.95 -44.63 -22.57
CA VAL A 734 -28.16 -44.51 -21.72
C VAL A 734 -28.93 -43.25 -22.06
N ALA A 735 -28.53 -42.49 -23.07
CA ALA A 735 -29.16 -41.23 -23.44
C ALA A 735 -30.70 -41.46 -23.69
N GLY A 736 -31.51 -40.85 -22.80
CA GLY A 736 -32.97 -40.88 -22.86
C GLY A 736 -33.68 -41.96 -22.00
N ASP A 737 -32.96 -42.81 -21.29
CA ASP A 737 -33.49 -43.83 -20.38
C ASP A 737 -33.06 -43.63 -18.92
N ASN A 738 -33.82 -42.83 -18.18
CA ASN A 738 -33.57 -42.55 -16.77
C ASN A 738 -33.61 -43.79 -15.86
N SER A 739 -34.21 -44.91 -16.30
CA SER A 739 -34.30 -46.11 -15.47
C SER A 739 -32.93 -46.82 -15.28
N ARG A 740 -31.94 -46.53 -16.13
CA ARG A 740 -30.57 -47.11 -16.09
C ARG A 740 -29.54 -46.17 -15.54
N TYR A 741 -29.94 -45.05 -14.93
CA TYR A 741 -29.04 -44.03 -14.45
C TYR A 741 -28.03 -44.54 -13.38
N ASP A 742 -28.51 -45.29 -12.39
CA ASP A 742 -27.65 -45.85 -11.33
C ASP A 742 -26.64 -46.88 -11.89
N GLU A 743 -27.01 -47.66 -12.87
CA GLU A 743 -26.10 -48.58 -13.55
C GLU A 743 -25.04 -47.81 -14.32
N MET A 744 -25.41 -46.80 -15.06
CA MET A 744 -24.51 -45.91 -15.79
C MET A 744 -23.54 -45.21 -14.84
N ARG A 745 -24.07 -44.65 -13.75
CA ARG A 745 -23.26 -43.97 -12.72
C ARG A 745 -22.18 -44.92 -12.14
N GLY A 746 -22.60 -46.14 -11.82
CA GLY A 746 -21.67 -47.15 -11.32
C GLY A 746 -20.50 -47.44 -12.30
N ARG A 747 -20.83 -47.61 -13.59
CA ARG A 747 -19.84 -47.88 -14.66
C ARG A 747 -18.89 -46.68 -14.88
N VAL A 748 -19.40 -45.45 -14.83
CA VAL A 748 -18.59 -44.24 -14.96
C VAL A 748 -17.61 -44.12 -13.79
N ILE A 749 -18.11 -44.35 -12.55
CA ILE A 749 -17.22 -44.32 -11.35
C ILE A 749 -16.16 -45.42 -11.41
N GLU A 750 -16.52 -46.61 -11.88
CA GLU A 750 -15.56 -47.73 -12.05
C GLU A 750 -14.48 -47.40 -13.09
N ALA A 751 -14.86 -46.78 -14.20
CA ALA A 751 -13.92 -46.28 -15.21
C ALA A 751 -12.96 -45.23 -14.63
N MET A 752 -13.47 -44.33 -13.77
CA MET A 752 -12.64 -43.35 -13.06
C MET A 752 -11.64 -44.00 -12.11
N ARG A 753 -12.09 -45.01 -11.32
CA ARG A 753 -11.23 -45.74 -10.39
C ARG A 753 -10.13 -46.57 -11.10
N SER A 754 -10.35 -46.95 -12.33
CA SER A 754 -9.36 -47.67 -13.12
C SER A 754 -8.30 -46.73 -13.71
N HIS A 755 -8.61 -45.44 -13.87
CA HIS A 755 -7.71 -44.45 -14.49
C HIS A 755 -6.92 -43.63 -13.49
N PHE A 756 -7.56 -43.22 -12.40
CA PHE A 756 -6.96 -42.35 -11.37
C PHE A 756 -6.61 -43.13 -10.10
N ARG A 757 -5.56 -42.70 -9.41
CA ARG A 757 -5.16 -43.29 -8.14
C ARG A 757 -6.25 -43.06 -7.07
N PRO A 758 -6.53 -44.03 -6.19
CA PRO A 758 -7.51 -43.91 -5.12
C PRO A 758 -7.24 -42.74 -4.20
N GLU A 759 -5.95 -42.43 -3.93
CA GLU A 759 -5.52 -41.27 -3.12
C GLU A 759 -6.06 -39.94 -3.65
N PHE A 760 -6.03 -39.77 -4.96
CA PHE A 760 -6.50 -38.55 -5.61
C PHE A 760 -8.03 -38.48 -5.58
N LEU A 761 -8.70 -39.54 -5.91
CA LEU A 761 -10.17 -39.57 -5.94
C LEU A 761 -10.80 -39.31 -4.56
N ASN A 762 -10.15 -39.78 -3.47
CA ASN A 762 -10.63 -39.57 -2.10
C ASN A 762 -10.47 -38.13 -1.58
N ARG A 763 -9.76 -37.27 -2.32
CA ARG A 763 -9.54 -35.85 -1.95
C ARG A 763 -10.50 -34.92 -2.66
N VAL A 764 -11.19 -35.38 -3.67
CA VAL A 764 -12.19 -34.60 -4.41
C VAL A 764 -13.52 -34.65 -3.64
N ASP A 765 -14.17 -33.52 -3.48
CA ASP A 765 -15.39 -33.42 -2.69
C ASP A 765 -16.57 -34.09 -3.41
N GLU A 766 -16.73 -33.84 -4.73
CA GLU A 766 -17.87 -34.38 -5.46
C GLU A 766 -17.52 -34.77 -6.92
N PHE A 767 -18.13 -35.89 -7.38
CA PHE A 767 -18.10 -36.33 -8.76
C PHE A 767 -19.42 -36.00 -9.42
N ILE A 768 -19.38 -35.15 -10.42
CA ILE A 768 -20.58 -34.62 -11.05
C ILE A 768 -20.68 -35.15 -12.47
N ILE A 769 -21.75 -35.88 -12.76
CA ILE A 769 -22.00 -36.49 -14.06
C ILE A 769 -22.94 -35.59 -14.85
N PHE A 770 -22.46 -35.15 -16.01
CA PHE A 770 -23.27 -34.40 -16.98
C PHE A 770 -23.86 -35.35 -17.97
N HIS A 771 -25.17 -35.33 -18.10
CA HIS A 771 -25.90 -36.16 -19.08
C HIS A 771 -25.96 -35.49 -20.46
N SER A 772 -26.28 -36.31 -21.48
CA SER A 772 -26.48 -35.81 -22.85
C SER A 772 -27.71 -34.90 -22.94
N LEU A 773 -27.58 -33.82 -23.72
CA LEU A 773 -28.66 -32.83 -23.87
C LEU A 773 -29.84 -33.38 -24.72
N GLN A 774 -31.05 -33.11 -24.28
CA GLN A 774 -32.29 -33.42 -24.99
C GLN A 774 -32.67 -32.30 -26.00
N LYS A 775 -33.51 -32.64 -27.01
CA LYS A 775 -33.94 -31.63 -28.01
C LYS A 775 -34.63 -30.41 -27.39
N SER A 776 -35.43 -30.59 -26.34
CA SER A 776 -36.08 -29.50 -25.60
C SER A 776 -35.11 -28.56 -24.93
N GLU A 777 -34.02 -29.11 -24.40
CA GLU A 777 -32.96 -28.34 -23.74
C GLU A 777 -32.14 -27.53 -24.75
N LEU A 778 -31.87 -28.08 -25.92
CA LEU A 778 -31.19 -27.38 -27.02
C LEU A 778 -31.96 -26.14 -27.47
N ARG A 779 -33.27 -26.18 -27.55
CA ARG A 779 -34.11 -25.03 -27.86
C ARG A 779 -33.89 -23.88 -26.86
N ASN A 780 -33.81 -24.21 -25.57
CA ASN A 780 -33.54 -23.20 -24.54
C ASN A 780 -32.12 -22.67 -24.64
N ILE A 781 -31.14 -23.50 -25.00
CA ILE A 781 -29.75 -23.05 -25.25
C ILE A 781 -29.71 -22.09 -26.45
N VAL A 782 -30.47 -22.35 -27.53
CA VAL A 782 -30.60 -21.42 -28.68
C VAL A 782 -31.16 -20.09 -28.20
N ARG A 783 -32.23 -20.07 -27.40
CA ARG A 783 -32.79 -18.82 -26.84
C ARG A 783 -31.74 -18.01 -26.09
N LEU A 784 -30.95 -18.64 -25.23
CA LEU A 784 -29.86 -17.95 -24.50
C LEU A 784 -28.77 -17.36 -25.43
N GLN A 785 -28.39 -18.09 -26.47
CA GLN A 785 -27.40 -17.60 -27.43
C GLN A 785 -27.94 -16.45 -28.27
N VAL A 786 -29.23 -16.52 -28.66
CA VAL A 786 -29.93 -15.46 -29.38
C VAL A 786 -30.08 -14.20 -28.53
N ALA A 787 -30.39 -14.32 -27.23
CA ALA A 787 -30.46 -13.20 -26.32
C ALA A 787 -29.11 -12.45 -26.22
N ARG A 788 -28.01 -13.19 -26.25
CA ARG A 788 -26.65 -12.56 -26.33
C ARG A 788 -26.41 -11.80 -27.65
N LEU A 789 -27.01 -12.27 -28.74
CA LEU A 789 -26.96 -11.56 -30.03
C LEU A 789 -27.85 -10.32 -29.99
N GLU A 790 -29.05 -10.42 -29.42
CA GLU A 790 -29.99 -9.33 -29.22
C GLU A 790 -29.33 -8.19 -28.41
N GLN A 791 -28.67 -8.50 -27.32
CA GLN A 791 -27.93 -7.51 -26.52
C GLN A 791 -26.86 -6.74 -27.34
N ARG A 792 -26.18 -7.41 -28.29
CA ARG A 792 -25.24 -6.73 -29.19
C ARG A 792 -25.93 -5.86 -30.25
N LEU A 793 -27.17 -6.17 -30.60
CA LEU A 793 -27.99 -5.36 -31.51
C LEU A 793 -28.63 -4.16 -30.82
N GLU A 794 -28.80 -4.18 -29.49
CA GLU A 794 -29.30 -3.05 -28.70
C GLU A 794 -28.44 -1.78 -28.86
N ASP A 795 -27.11 -1.93 -29.00
CA ASP A 795 -26.21 -0.81 -29.28
C ASP A 795 -26.59 -0.03 -30.54
N ARG A 796 -27.26 -0.70 -31.52
CA ARG A 796 -27.80 -0.14 -32.75
C ARG A 796 -29.31 0.13 -32.65
N LYS A 797 -29.91 -0.01 -31.47
CA LYS A 797 -31.35 0.12 -31.23
C LYS A 797 -32.20 -0.82 -32.09
N MET A 798 -31.65 -1.99 -32.45
CA MET A 798 -32.34 -3.02 -33.25
C MET A 798 -32.81 -4.12 -32.31
N ALA A 799 -34.01 -4.61 -32.53
CA ALA A 799 -34.59 -5.76 -31.82
C ALA A 799 -34.61 -7.02 -32.71
N LEU A 800 -34.42 -8.20 -32.10
CA LEU A 800 -34.44 -9.48 -32.80
C LEU A 800 -35.54 -10.37 -32.21
N ARG A 801 -36.41 -10.92 -33.07
CA ARG A 801 -37.44 -11.87 -32.67
C ARG A 801 -37.40 -13.11 -33.54
N LEU A 802 -37.36 -14.28 -32.94
CA LEU A 802 -37.41 -15.56 -33.65
C LEU A 802 -38.77 -16.25 -33.43
N SER A 803 -39.26 -16.86 -34.50
CA SER A 803 -40.42 -17.78 -34.39
C SER A 803 -40.00 -19.09 -33.69
N ASP A 804 -40.96 -19.81 -33.13
CA ASP A 804 -40.68 -21.12 -32.54
C ASP A 804 -40.13 -22.11 -33.58
N ALA A 805 -40.56 -21.99 -34.84
CA ALA A 805 -40.04 -22.79 -35.94
C ALA A 805 -38.56 -22.48 -36.23
N ALA A 806 -38.16 -21.20 -36.14
CA ALA A 806 -36.76 -20.78 -36.32
C ALA A 806 -35.86 -21.30 -35.20
N LEU A 807 -36.35 -21.29 -33.94
CA LEU A 807 -35.66 -21.87 -32.80
C LEU A 807 -35.44 -23.36 -32.97
N ASP A 808 -36.47 -24.10 -33.36
CA ASP A 808 -36.39 -25.54 -33.59
C ASP A 808 -35.47 -25.89 -34.76
N PHE A 809 -35.50 -25.11 -35.82
CA PHE A 809 -34.59 -25.25 -36.96
C PHE A 809 -33.14 -25.10 -36.55
N LEU A 810 -32.80 -24.03 -35.80
CA LEU A 810 -31.44 -23.79 -35.31
C LEU A 810 -31.00 -24.91 -34.34
N ALA A 811 -31.89 -25.38 -33.48
CA ALA A 811 -31.61 -26.49 -32.57
C ALA A 811 -31.31 -27.79 -33.35
N GLU A 812 -32.04 -28.07 -34.40
CA GLU A 812 -31.86 -29.27 -35.23
C GLU A 812 -30.57 -29.22 -36.06
N VAL A 813 -30.29 -28.10 -36.73
CA VAL A 813 -29.06 -27.88 -37.47
C VAL A 813 -27.81 -27.87 -36.58
N GLY A 814 -27.96 -27.42 -35.34
CA GLY A 814 -26.86 -27.31 -34.37
C GLY A 814 -26.68 -28.52 -33.47
N TYR A 815 -27.51 -29.58 -33.60
CA TYR A 815 -27.43 -30.77 -32.77
C TYR A 815 -26.50 -31.82 -33.37
N ASP A 816 -25.64 -32.36 -32.54
CA ASP A 816 -24.83 -33.52 -32.82
C ASP A 816 -24.81 -34.46 -31.58
N PRO A 817 -25.18 -35.72 -31.72
CA PRO A 817 -25.26 -36.66 -30.60
C PRO A 817 -23.93 -36.84 -29.85
N VAL A 818 -22.81 -36.66 -30.53
CA VAL A 818 -21.46 -36.87 -29.97
C VAL A 818 -20.85 -35.57 -29.42
N TYR A 819 -21.08 -34.46 -30.11
CA TYR A 819 -20.51 -33.14 -29.79
C TYR A 819 -21.46 -32.23 -29.04
N GLY A 820 -22.68 -32.67 -28.74
CA GLY A 820 -23.69 -31.94 -27.97
C GLY A 820 -24.04 -30.60 -28.59
N ALA A 821 -24.10 -29.55 -27.78
CA ALA A 821 -24.37 -28.18 -28.20
C ALA A 821 -23.18 -27.44 -28.78
N ARG A 822 -22.00 -28.04 -28.91
CA ARG A 822 -20.80 -27.36 -29.44
C ARG A 822 -20.95 -26.89 -30.90
N PRO A 823 -21.59 -27.63 -31.82
CA PRO A 823 -21.88 -27.17 -33.18
C PRO A 823 -22.92 -26.05 -33.23
N LEU A 824 -23.78 -25.92 -32.22
CA LEU A 824 -24.90 -24.98 -32.17
C LEU A 824 -24.42 -23.51 -32.35
N LYS A 825 -23.33 -23.15 -31.67
CA LYS A 825 -22.76 -21.79 -31.81
C LYS A 825 -22.34 -21.50 -33.26
N ARG A 826 -21.77 -22.47 -33.94
CA ARG A 826 -21.38 -22.34 -35.36
C ARG A 826 -22.61 -22.27 -36.28
N ALA A 827 -23.65 -23.04 -35.96
CA ALA A 827 -24.93 -22.99 -36.70
C ALA A 827 -25.59 -21.62 -36.58
N ILE A 828 -25.69 -21.06 -35.36
CA ILE A 828 -26.20 -19.71 -35.10
C ILE A 828 -25.37 -18.68 -35.84
N GLN A 829 -24.05 -18.76 -35.79
CA GLN A 829 -23.15 -17.83 -36.48
C GLN A 829 -23.34 -17.90 -37.99
N ARG A 830 -23.45 -19.08 -38.55
CA ARG A 830 -23.56 -19.24 -40.02
C ARG A 830 -24.95 -18.88 -40.54
N GLU A 831 -26.00 -19.41 -39.89
CA GLU A 831 -27.38 -19.30 -40.41
C GLU A 831 -28.05 -18.00 -39.97
N LEU A 832 -27.74 -17.47 -38.79
CA LEU A 832 -28.37 -16.28 -38.20
C LEU A 832 -27.48 -15.04 -38.28
N GLU A 833 -26.34 -15.03 -37.55
CA GLU A 833 -25.49 -13.84 -37.44
C GLU A 833 -24.97 -13.34 -38.79
N THR A 834 -24.45 -14.27 -39.60
CA THR A 834 -23.90 -13.95 -40.91
C THR A 834 -24.99 -13.41 -41.89
N ALA A 835 -26.20 -13.97 -41.83
CA ALA A 835 -27.31 -13.54 -42.64
C ALA A 835 -27.81 -12.14 -42.23
N ILE A 836 -27.97 -11.89 -40.94
CA ILE A 836 -28.32 -10.56 -40.41
C ILE A 836 -27.27 -9.54 -40.75
N ALA A 837 -25.98 -9.85 -40.58
CA ALA A 837 -24.90 -8.94 -40.91
C ALA A 837 -24.88 -8.53 -42.39
N LYS A 838 -25.12 -9.50 -43.30
CA LYS A 838 -25.23 -9.21 -44.75
C LYS A 838 -26.46 -8.36 -45.07
N ALA A 839 -27.58 -8.60 -44.41
CA ALA A 839 -28.81 -7.82 -44.63
C ALA A 839 -28.64 -6.36 -44.15
N ILE A 840 -28.00 -6.18 -42.98
CA ILE A 840 -27.66 -4.84 -42.48
C ILE A 840 -26.70 -4.10 -43.45
N LEU A 841 -25.65 -4.78 -43.91
CA LEU A 841 -24.69 -4.18 -44.86
C LEU A 841 -25.33 -3.83 -46.23
N ARG A 842 -26.39 -4.53 -46.63
CA ARG A 842 -27.18 -4.23 -47.83
C ARG A 842 -28.21 -3.10 -47.64
N GLY A 843 -28.38 -2.63 -46.38
CA GLY A 843 -29.37 -1.64 -46.04
C GLY A 843 -30.82 -2.15 -45.98
N GLU A 844 -31.00 -3.49 -45.90
CA GLU A 844 -32.31 -4.12 -45.73
C GLU A 844 -32.91 -3.86 -44.34
N PHE A 845 -32.01 -3.68 -43.36
CA PHE A 845 -32.32 -3.27 -41.97
C PHE A 845 -31.54 -2.06 -41.58
N THR A 846 -32.19 -1.14 -40.87
CA THR A 846 -31.61 0.11 -40.38
C THR A 846 -31.74 0.22 -38.85
N ASP A 847 -30.97 1.12 -38.26
CA ASP A 847 -31.02 1.35 -36.79
C ASP A 847 -32.46 1.69 -36.35
N GLY A 848 -32.97 1.00 -35.36
CA GLY A 848 -34.34 1.09 -34.84
C GLY A 848 -35.31 0.04 -35.36
N ASP A 849 -34.88 -0.83 -36.28
CA ASP A 849 -35.74 -1.87 -36.84
C ASP A 849 -35.90 -3.10 -35.92
N THR A 850 -37.03 -3.77 -36.04
CA THR A 850 -37.22 -5.09 -35.45
C THR A 850 -37.11 -6.17 -36.52
N ILE A 851 -36.13 -7.04 -36.39
CA ILE A 851 -35.83 -8.16 -37.28
C ILE A 851 -36.64 -9.36 -36.81
N TYR A 852 -37.57 -9.84 -37.60
CA TYR A 852 -38.32 -11.08 -37.35
C TYR A 852 -37.74 -12.22 -38.20
N VAL A 853 -37.45 -13.34 -37.58
CA VAL A 853 -36.84 -14.50 -38.24
C VAL A 853 -37.81 -15.66 -38.17
N ASP A 854 -38.15 -16.22 -39.33
CA ASP A 854 -39.02 -17.40 -39.47
C ASP A 854 -38.38 -18.43 -40.39
N VAL A 855 -39.00 -19.58 -40.57
CA VAL A 855 -38.56 -20.65 -41.46
C VAL A 855 -39.43 -20.70 -42.71
N GLU A 856 -38.81 -20.52 -43.88
CA GLU A 856 -39.46 -20.71 -45.20
C GLU A 856 -38.56 -21.65 -46.06
N ASN A 857 -39.15 -22.71 -46.61
CA ASN A 857 -38.42 -23.64 -47.50
C ASN A 857 -37.16 -24.22 -46.89
N GLU A 858 -37.24 -24.66 -45.62
CA GLU A 858 -36.10 -25.20 -44.85
C GLU A 858 -34.89 -24.27 -44.71
N ARG A 859 -35.14 -22.96 -44.72
CA ARG A 859 -34.13 -21.91 -44.49
C ARG A 859 -34.71 -20.81 -43.62
N LEU A 860 -33.80 -20.07 -42.94
CA LEU A 860 -34.22 -18.88 -42.20
C LEU A 860 -34.61 -17.73 -43.15
N ALA A 861 -35.78 -17.17 -42.98
CA ALA A 861 -36.29 -16.01 -43.67
C ALA A 861 -36.32 -14.81 -42.74
N PHE A 862 -35.80 -13.67 -43.18
CA PHE A 862 -35.65 -12.47 -42.39
C PHE A 862 -36.64 -11.41 -42.89
N LYS A 863 -37.50 -10.91 -41.96
CA LYS A 863 -38.53 -9.93 -42.29
C LYS A 863 -38.43 -8.73 -41.37
N ARG A 864 -38.70 -7.53 -41.90
CA ARG A 864 -38.83 -6.33 -41.06
C ARG A 864 -40.26 -6.27 -40.52
N LEU A 865 -40.38 -6.22 -39.17
CA LEU A 865 -41.66 -5.96 -38.53
C LEU A 865 -41.89 -4.45 -38.50
N SER A 866 -42.90 -3.97 -39.26
CA SER A 866 -43.37 -2.59 -39.13
C SER A 866 -44.17 -2.43 -37.83
N ALA A 867 -44.11 -1.23 -37.24
CA ALA A 867 -44.60 -0.90 -35.90
C ALA A 867 -46.15 -1.10 -35.66
N GLU A 868 -46.90 -1.59 -36.68
CA GLU A 868 -48.33 -1.79 -36.58
C GLU A 868 -48.80 -3.13 -35.94
N LEU A 869 -47.89 -4.04 -35.59
CA LEU A 869 -48.26 -5.36 -35.02
C LEU A 869 -47.87 -5.55 -33.52
N THR A 870 -47.78 -4.46 -32.80
CA THR A 870 -47.42 -4.50 -31.35
C THR A 870 -48.65 -4.62 -30.42
N THR A 871 -49.83 -4.96 -30.90
CA THR A 871 -51.03 -5.20 -30.07
C THR A 871 -51.71 -6.51 -30.47
N VAL A 872 -51.16 -7.62 -29.98
CA VAL A 872 -51.93 -8.83 -29.63
C VAL A 872 -51.23 -9.52 -28.48
#